data_a9866fd00a89bc8e3eddbdb564900047
#
_entry.id   a9866fd00a89bc8e3eddbdb564900047
#
_cell.length_a   1.000
_cell.length_b   1.000
_cell.length_c   1.000
_cell.angle_alpha   90.00
_cell.angle_beta   90.00
_cell.angle_gamma   90.00
#
_symmetry.space_group_name_H-M   'P 1'
#
loop_
_entity.id
_entity.type
_entity.pdbx_description
1 polymer ?
#
loop_
_entity_poly.entity_id
_entity_poly.type
_entity_poly.pdbx_seq_one_letter_code
_entity_poly.pdbx_strand_id
1 'polypeptide(L)'
;FYWDYDGYYADPYKSRGFEAGLFIEENLRNFPNALPAECFDNFRNIEQIEMVSATSEAAQAQSVSGWLEHHLSPDETAHRRTAVVLCNENLLQPMLRVFPERVHQVNVTKGFPLGHAEANTLVEQGFADLERRGISLPAVEVLDRLSARVNERAKEVCGRPDFDTSRFEDVLQSEAFYLMATLLNRLRIIAAAGRLEVGVSTLRRVVRQIVRQTTVPFHGEPAVGLQVLGVLETRCLDFDDVLLLSVNEGTLPQTPNDNSFIPYMLRKAFGLTTPERRTAVYAYYFYRLVQRTRRLRMTFNSSAEGLSSGEMSRFMTQLRVDRNLPIVDLALRVDLDSLLHTPAAVDKPRDLVERLYRRDAEGRMKGAHPSLSPSAINTYLRCPLRFYYEYVCNYRMPQPTPDDGIQPNLLGTIFHAAAQAVYERVVSDHRGTPPPGYLEALARRPKTGEPSPLYPYIVQAFAKENFEPEQLPVLEASVVEMYLRILLEDDAQLDELQVCELERWHEMHLPLPEGLGASHVTIGGIMDRLDRVTHDGRRLWRIVDYKTGGDPETADSVAQLFEVRGGNHRHYMLQTFIYAEILRREPAPDASSIAPALYFVHRARGKNGFSPYLKMGKGKEKSEVVDFAEQVPDFAERLTQLVGEILDPARCFEPLTDDEKTCKVCPFYALCYR
;
A
#
# COMPACT_ATOMS: atom_id res chain seq x y z
N PHE A 1 7.88 -17.22 -49.75
CA PHE A 1 7.86 -16.76 -48.34
C PHE A 1 9.22 -17.03 -47.72
N TYR A 2 9.60 -16.19 -46.76
CA TYR A 2 10.84 -16.28 -45.99
C TYR A 2 10.47 -16.29 -44.52
N TRP A 3 10.48 -17.50 -43.88
CA TRP A 3 10.14 -17.68 -42.47
C TRP A 3 11.44 -17.86 -41.71
N ASP A 4 11.71 -16.94 -40.77
CA ASP A 4 12.88 -17.00 -39.91
C ASP A 4 12.53 -17.69 -38.60
N TYR A 5 13.04 -18.90 -38.41
CA TYR A 5 12.87 -19.74 -37.22
C TYR A 5 14.10 -20.64 -37.03
N ASP A 6 14.15 -21.34 -35.94
CA ASP A 6 15.17 -22.34 -35.66
C ASP A 6 14.54 -23.72 -35.42
N GLY A 7 15.18 -24.77 -35.96
CA GLY A 7 14.77 -26.16 -35.80
C GLY A 7 14.76 -26.66 -34.35
N TYR A 8 15.34 -25.90 -33.45
CA TYR A 8 15.27 -26.19 -32.03
C TYR A 8 13.85 -26.11 -31.47
N TYR A 9 13.07 -25.07 -31.85
CA TYR A 9 11.74 -24.81 -31.31
C TYR A 9 10.59 -24.93 -32.33
N ALA A 10 10.89 -24.99 -33.62
CA ALA A 10 9.92 -25.15 -34.68
C ALA A 10 10.43 -26.19 -35.71
N ASP A 11 9.96 -27.41 -35.57
CA ASP A 11 10.25 -28.48 -36.51
C ASP A 11 8.91 -29.09 -37.01
N PRO A 12 8.48 -28.72 -38.25
CA PRO A 12 7.20 -29.21 -38.78
C PRO A 12 7.12 -30.73 -38.92
N TYR A 13 8.25 -31.44 -38.81
CA TYR A 13 8.34 -32.91 -38.97
C TYR A 13 8.55 -33.63 -37.61
N LYS A 14 8.96 -32.89 -36.58
CA LYS A 14 9.21 -33.46 -35.24
C LYS A 14 8.50 -32.56 -34.19
N SER A 15 7.23 -32.81 -33.97
CA SER A 15 6.50 -32.15 -32.89
C SER A 15 7.21 -32.39 -31.55
N ARG A 16 8.03 -31.42 -31.12
CA ARG A 16 8.69 -31.40 -29.79
C ARG A 16 7.79 -30.79 -28.73
N GLY A 17 6.60 -30.32 -29.11
CA GLY A 17 5.65 -29.75 -28.18
C GLY A 17 6.01 -28.33 -27.70
N PHE A 18 6.96 -27.65 -28.36
CA PHE A 18 7.24 -26.26 -28.05
C PHE A 18 6.14 -25.33 -28.56
N GLU A 19 5.54 -24.56 -27.68
CA GLU A 19 4.51 -23.58 -28.05
C GLU A 19 5.05 -22.50 -29.01
N ALA A 20 6.36 -22.22 -28.98
CA ALA A 20 7.02 -21.25 -29.82
C ALA A 20 6.89 -21.50 -31.34
N GLY A 21 6.85 -22.76 -31.75
CA GLY A 21 6.69 -23.18 -33.16
C GLY A 21 5.27 -23.08 -33.70
N LEU A 22 4.25 -22.92 -32.86
CA LEU A 22 2.84 -23.08 -33.21
C LEU A 22 2.44 -22.31 -34.49
N PHE A 23 2.73 -21.02 -34.53
CA PHE A 23 2.33 -20.18 -35.66
C PHE A 23 3.19 -20.41 -36.92
N ILE A 24 4.47 -20.70 -36.73
CA ILE A 24 5.38 -21.02 -37.84
C ILE A 24 4.96 -22.34 -38.50
N GLU A 25 4.68 -23.38 -37.71
CA GLU A 25 4.26 -24.69 -38.18
C GLU A 25 2.90 -24.64 -38.90
N GLU A 26 1.93 -23.86 -38.38
CA GLU A 26 0.64 -23.63 -39.04
C GLU A 26 0.82 -22.99 -40.42
N ASN A 27 1.73 -22.00 -40.55
CA ASN A 27 1.97 -21.28 -41.79
C ASN A 27 2.82 -22.06 -42.78
N LEU A 28 3.84 -22.77 -42.34
CA LEU A 28 4.71 -23.58 -43.22
C LEU A 28 3.95 -24.63 -44.00
N ARG A 29 2.84 -25.15 -43.49
CA ARG A 29 1.95 -26.12 -44.18
C ARG A 29 1.34 -25.53 -45.49
N ASN A 30 1.05 -24.23 -45.46
CA ASN A 30 0.37 -23.55 -46.59
C ASN A 30 1.35 -22.71 -47.44
N PHE A 31 2.44 -22.27 -46.82
CA PHE A 31 3.40 -21.32 -47.42
C PHE A 31 4.84 -21.81 -47.21
N PRO A 32 5.37 -22.64 -48.14
CA PRO A 32 6.72 -23.18 -48.00
C PRO A 32 7.79 -22.12 -47.85
N ASN A 33 8.81 -22.41 -47.03
CA ASN A 33 9.92 -21.49 -46.78
C ASN A 33 10.93 -21.53 -47.93
N ALA A 34 11.41 -20.36 -48.38
CA ALA A 34 12.42 -20.23 -49.41
C ALA A 34 13.84 -20.02 -48.85
N LEU A 35 14.01 -19.95 -47.53
CA LEU A 35 15.34 -19.87 -46.92
C LEU A 35 16.07 -21.23 -47.00
N PRO A 36 17.40 -21.24 -47.16
CA PRO A 36 18.19 -22.47 -47.18
C PRO A 36 18.25 -23.12 -45.79
N ALA A 37 18.51 -24.43 -45.76
CA ALA A 37 18.44 -25.25 -44.52
C ALA A 37 19.46 -24.82 -43.45
N GLU A 38 20.59 -24.23 -43.85
CA GLU A 38 21.64 -23.75 -42.94
C GLU A 38 21.15 -22.59 -42.03
N CYS A 39 20.03 -21.94 -42.40
CA CYS A 39 19.45 -20.85 -41.60
C CYS A 39 18.69 -21.32 -40.35
N PHE A 40 18.47 -22.62 -40.17
CA PHE A 40 17.56 -23.17 -39.16
C PHE A 40 18.23 -23.93 -38.00
N ASP A 41 19.56 -23.92 -37.91
CA ASP A 41 20.33 -24.62 -36.84
C ASP A 41 21.33 -23.68 -36.15
N ASN A 42 20.88 -22.48 -35.78
CA ASN A 42 21.74 -21.46 -35.17
C ASN A 42 21.79 -21.60 -33.64
N PHE A 43 20.69 -22.00 -33.00
CA PHE A 43 20.57 -22.03 -31.54
C PHE A 43 21.62 -22.94 -30.89
N ARG A 44 22.05 -23.99 -31.57
CA ARG A 44 23.10 -24.89 -31.09
C ARG A 44 24.49 -24.27 -31.02
N ASN A 45 24.69 -23.11 -31.65
CA ASN A 45 25.96 -22.39 -31.64
C ASN A 45 26.11 -21.46 -30.42
N ILE A 46 25.18 -21.50 -29.48
CA ILE A 46 25.24 -20.73 -28.24
C ILE A 46 26.43 -21.21 -27.39
N GLU A 47 27.29 -20.26 -27.03
CA GLU A 47 28.54 -20.57 -26.30
C GLU A 47 28.32 -20.68 -24.80
N GLN A 48 27.42 -19.88 -24.25
CA GLN A 48 27.15 -19.83 -22.81
C GLN A 48 25.73 -19.34 -22.51
N ILE A 49 25.09 -20.01 -21.57
CA ILE A 49 23.81 -19.59 -20.97
C ILE A 49 23.99 -19.49 -19.47
N GLU A 50 23.84 -18.29 -18.94
CA GLU A 50 23.88 -18.04 -17.49
C GLU A 50 22.46 -17.82 -16.96
N MET A 51 22.10 -18.63 -15.96
CA MET A 51 20.86 -18.47 -15.21
C MET A 51 21.17 -17.94 -13.83
N VAL A 52 20.77 -16.67 -13.57
CA VAL A 52 21.23 -15.94 -12.40
C VAL A 52 20.05 -15.65 -11.48
N SER A 53 20.06 -16.24 -10.29
CA SER A 53 19.11 -15.89 -9.23
C SER A 53 19.55 -14.62 -8.50
N ALA A 54 18.62 -13.70 -8.29
CA ALA A 54 18.83 -12.48 -7.53
C ALA A 54 17.79 -12.37 -6.41
N THR A 55 18.15 -11.80 -5.27
CA THR A 55 17.26 -11.63 -4.12
C THR A 55 16.36 -10.40 -4.24
N SER A 56 16.62 -9.49 -5.20
CA SER A 56 15.83 -8.30 -5.44
C SER A 56 16.00 -7.76 -6.86
N GLU A 57 15.07 -6.93 -7.30
CA GLU A 57 15.18 -6.21 -8.57
C GLU A 57 16.37 -5.24 -8.59
N ALA A 58 16.67 -4.60 -7.46
CA ALA A 58 17.82 -3.72 -7.32
C ALA A 58 19.13 -4.46 -7.55
N ALA A 59 19.27 -5.69 -7.02
CA ALA A 59 20.44 -6.52 -7.24
C ALA A 59 20.60 -6.89 -8.71
N GLN A 60 19.49 -7.18 -9.41
CA GLN A 60 19.53 -7.43 -10.87
C GLN A 60 20.04 -6.20 -11.63
N ALA A 61 19.50 -5.01 -11.34
CA ALA A 61 19.92 -3.77 -11.97
C ALA A 61 21.43 -3.49 -11.74
N GLN A 62 21.90 -3.65 -10.52
CA GLN A 62 23.33 -3.46 -10.18
C GLN A 62 24.25 -4.43 -10.93
N SER A 63 23.82 -5.66 -11.17
CA SER A 63 24.61 -6.67 -11.87
C SER A 63 24.89 -6.35 -13.34
N VAL A 64 24.12 -5.42 -13.92
CA VAL A 64 24.27 -4.99 -15.32
C VAL A 64 25.63 -4.37 -15.58
N SER A 65 26.13 -3.52 -14.64
CA SER A 65 27.45 -2.87 -14.78
C SER A 65 28.57 -3.90 -14.95
N GLY A 66 28.65 -4.85 -14.04
CA GLY A 66 29.68 -5.87 -14.11
C GLY A 66 29.57 -6.76 -15.35
N TRP A 67 28.36 -7.08 -15.80
CA TRP A 67 28.16 -7.85 -17.03
C TRP A 67 28.61 -7.06 -18.27
N LEU A 68 28.28 -5.78 -18.37
CA LEU A 68 28.72 -4.91 -19.46
C LEU A 68 30.25 -4.73 -19.47
N GLU A 69 30.87 -4.59 -18.30
CA GLU A 69 32.33 -4.48 -18.20
C GLU A 69 33.06 -5.69 -18.77
N HIS A 70 32.51 -6.89 -18.62
CA HIS A 70 33.12 -8.13 -19.09
C HIS A 70 32.80 -8.49 -20.55
N HIS A 71 31.63 -8.11 -21.04
CA HIS A 71 31.12 -8.61 -22.33
C HIS A 71 31.03 -7.54 -23.41
N LEU A 72 31.01 -6.24 -23.04
CA LEU A 72 30.94 -5.19 -24.04
C LEU A 72 32.23 -5.10 -24.84
N SER A 73 32.13 -5.10 -26.16
CA SER A 73 33.28 -4.99 -27.06
C SER A 73 34.07 -3.71 -26.80
N PRO A 74 35.42 -3.72 -26.94
CA PRO A 74 36.21 -2.48 -27.00
C PRO A 74 35.84 -1.59 -28.20
N ASP A 75 35.31 -2.16 -29.27
CA ASP A 75 34.84 -1.43 -30.44
C ASP A 75 33.39 -0.93 -30.21
N GLU A 76 33.23 0.38 -30.09
CA GLU A 76 31.93 1.02 -29.87
C GLU A 76 30.90 0.72 -30.98
N THR A 77 31.35 0.51 -32.19
CA THR A 77 30.47 0.18 -33.33
C THR A 77 29.84 -1.20 -33.19
N ALA A 78 30.46 -2.09 -32.43
CA ALA A 78 29.95 -3.43 -32.12
C ALA A 78 28.93 -3.43 -30.96
N HIS A 79 28.80 -2.34 -30.17
CA HIS A 79 27.86 -2.25 -29.06
C HIS A 79 26.40 -2.46 -29.49
N ARG A 80 26.05 -2.13 -30.74
CA ARG A 80 24.72 -2.40 -31.33
C ARG A 80 24.34 -3.89 -31.36
N ARG A 81 25.30 -4.79 -31.20
CA ARG A 81 25.07 -6.24 -31.16
C ARG A 81 24.91 -6.79 -29.73
N THR A 82 24.95 -5.88 -28.75
CA THR A 82 24.71 -6.20 -27.34
C THR A 82 23.37 -5.60 -26.90
N ALA A 83 22.52 -6.44 -26.32
CA ALA A 83 21.19 -6.01 -25.84
C ALA A 83 21.00 -6.30 -24.36
N VAL A 84 20.43 -5.33 -23.66
CA VAL A 84 19.84 -5.48 -22.33
C VAL A 84 18.34 -5.43 -22.48
N VAL A 85 17.66 -6.54 -22.19
CA VAL A 85 16.23 -6.70 -22.42
C VAL A 85 15.50 -6.70 -21.08
N LEU A 86 14.54 -5.79 -20.94
CA LEU A 86 13.76 -5.60 -19.73
C LEU A 86 12.43 -6.36 -19.84
N CYS A 87 12.26 -7.42 -19.06
CA CYS A 87 10.96 -8.07 -18.90
C CYS A 87 10.08 -7.27 -17.93
N ASN A 88 10.69 -6.62 -16.90
CA ASN A 88 10.05 -5.63 -16.03
C ASN A 88 10.61 -4.24 -16.33
N GLU A 89 9.74 -3.37 -16.82
CA GLU A 89 10.10 -2.00 -17.25
C GLU A 89 10.55 -1.08 -16.11
N ASN A 90 10.14 -1.38 -14.88
CA ASN A 90 10.51 -0.60 -13.71
C ASN A 90 12.03 -0.61 -13.44
N LEU A 91 12.75 -1.59 -14.01
CA LEU A 91 14.20 -1.67 -13.88
C LEU A 91 14.97 -0.68 -14.76
N LEU A 92 14.33 0.01 -15.69
CA LEU A 92 15.00 0.93 -16.60
C LEU A 92 15.79 2.01 -15.84
N GLN A 93 15.15 2.70 -14.90
CA GLN A 93 15.81 3.79 -14.17
C GLN A 93 16.98 3.36 -13.28
N PRO A 94 16.83 2.37 -12.38
CA PRO A 94 17.95 1.92 -11.57
C PRO A 94 19.10 1.36 -12.42
N MET A 95 18.79 0.73 -13.55
CA MET A 95 19.79 0.19 -14.47
C MET A 95 20.59 1.29 -15.19
N LEU A 96 19.94 2.34 -15.69
CA LEU A 96 20.63 3.44 -16.38
C LEU A 96 21.64 4.16 -15.48
N ARG A 97 21.43 4.17 -14.15
CA ARG A 97 22.33 4.79 -13.18
C ARG A 97 23.59 4.00 -12.90
N VAL A 98 23.64 2.73 -13.26
CA VAL A 98 24.77 1.84 -12.96
C VAL A 98 25.59 1.50 -14.21
N PHE A 99 25.34 2.12 -15.33
CA PHE A 99 26.12 1.88 -16.55
C PHE A 99 27.58 2.30 -16.35
N PRO A 100 28.53 1.49 -16.80
CA PRO A 100 29.95 1.84 -16.75
C PRO A 100 30.26 3.06 -17.65
N GLU A 101 31.25 3.86 -17.26
CA GLU A 101 31.62 5.10 -17.98
C GLU A 101 31.97 4.89 -19.46
N ARG A 102 32.39 3.70 -19.86
CA ARG A 102 32.69 3.36 -21.25
C ARG A 102 31.44 3.20 -22.15
N VAL A 103 30.23 3.24 -21.59
CA VAL A 103 28.98 3.21 -22.35
C VAL A 103 28.60 4.64 -22.69
N HIS A 104 29.05 5.14 -23.83
CA HIS A 104 28.80 6.52 -24.25
C HIS A 104 27.51 6.69 -25.04
N GLN A 105 27.03 5.63 -25.70
CA GLN A 105 25.82 5.67 -26.51
C GLN A 105 24.90 4.51 -26.16
N VAL A 106 23.65 4.84 -25.91
CA VAL A 106 22.61 3.87 -25.56
C VAL A 106 21.35 4.19 -26.36
N ASN A 107 20.82 3.20 -27.04
CA ASN A 107 19.51 3.29 -27.66
C ASN A 107 18.47 2.67 -26.72
N VAL A 108 17.57 3.47 -26.17
CA VAL A 108 16.47 3.02 -25.31
C VAL A 108 15.18 3.14 -26.08
N THR A 109 14.57 2.01 -26.43
CA THR A 109 13.31 2.00 -27.20
C THR A 109 12.08 2.15 -26.32
N LYS A 110 12.22 1.93 -25.03
CA LYS A 110 11.14 2.05 -24.05
C LYS A 110 11.05 3.49 -23.56
N GLY A 111 9.86 4.08 -23.64
CA GLY A 111 9.65 5.42 -23.11
C GLY A 111 9.72 5.46 -21.58
N PHE A 112 10.13 6.61 -21.05
CA PHE A 112 10.13 6.88 -19.61
C PHE A 112 8.68 7.02 -19.10
N PRO A 113 8.25 6.29 -18.07
CA PRO A 113 6.89 6.40 -17.55
C PRO A 113 6.58 7.82 -17.05
N LEU A 114 5.57 8.48 -17.64
CA LEU A 114 5.18 9.85 -17.26
C LEU A 114 4.79 9.96 -15.76
N GLY A 115 4.31 8.87 -15.19
CA GLY A 115 3.99 8.78 -13.76
C GLY A 115 5.15 9.04 -12.81
N HIS A 116 6.40 8.82 -13.25
CA HIS A 116 7.61 9.06 -12.45
C HIS A 116 8.23 10.44 -12.69
N ALA A 117 7.68 11.22 -13.61
CA ALA A 117 8.19 12.55 -13.93
C ALA A 117 7.76 13.60 -12.89
N GLU A 118 8.58 14.66 -12.73
CA GLU A 118 8.26 15.83 -11.89
C GLU A 118 6.90 16.44 -12.26
N ALA A 119 6.58 16.46 -13.56
CA ALA A 119 5.30 16.96 -14.06
C ALA A 119 4.09 16.26 -13.42
N ASN A 120 4.16 14.94 -13.19
CA ASN A 120 3.11 14.20 -12.50
C ASN A 120 3.04 14.55 -11.01
N THR A 121 4.19 14.69 -10.35
CA THR A 121 4.24 15.09 -8.93
C THR A 121 3.54 16.43 -8.70
N LEU A 122 3.73 17.41 -9.59
CA LEU A 122 3.08 18.73 -9.51
C LEU A 122 1.56 18.63 -9.69
N VAL A 123 1.10 17.79 -10.61
CA VAL A 123 -0.34 17.56 -10.85
C VAL A 123 -0.97 16.88 -9.65
N GLU A 124 -0.33 15.85 -9.08
CA GLU A 124 -0.83 15.16 -7.89
C GLU A 124 -0.88 16.07 -6.66
N GLN A 125 0.12 16.91 -6.47
CA GLN A 125 0.12 17.95 -5.42
C GLN A 125 -1.02 18.94 -5.62
N GLY A 126 -1.27 19.34 -6.88
CA GLY A 126 -2.38 20.24 -7.22
C GLY A 126 -3.75 19.66 -6.85
N PHE A 127 -3.99 18.40 -7.17
CA PHE A 127 -5.20 17.68 -6.75
C PHE A 127 -5.31 17.56 -5.23
N ALA A 128 -4.23 17.17 -4.55
CA ALA A 128 -4.20 17.04 -3.10
C ALA A 128 -4.46 18.39 -2.39
N ASP A 129 -4.01 19.51 -2.96
CA ASP A 129 -4.28 20.85 -2.41
C ASP A 129 -5.75 21.23 -2.54
N LEU A 130 -6.42 20.87 -3.64
CA LEU A 130 -7.85 21.12 -3.85
C LEU A 130 -8.69 20.26 -2.89
N GLU A 131 -8.37 18.98 -2.76
CA GLU A 131 -9.07 18.04 -1.86
C GLU A 131 -8.93 18.46 -0.39
N ARG A 132 -7.72 18.82 0.07
CA ARG A 132 -7.49 19.28 1.45
C ARG A 132 -8.27 20.56 1.80
N ARG A 133 -8.48 21.43 0.82
CA ARG A 133 -9.24 22.68 1.02
C ARG A 133 -10.75 22.50 0.87
N GLY A 134 -11.21 21.30 0.54
CA GLY A 134 -12.63 21.01 0.28
C GLY A 134 -13.20 21.83 -0.89
N ILE A 135 -12.36 22.20 -1.87
CA ILE A 135 -12.76 23.04 -2.98
C ILE A 135 -13.38 22.18 -4.06
N SER A 136 -14.69 22.32 -4.25
CA SER A 136 -15.40 21.72 -5.39
C SER A 136 -15.41 22.74 -6.53
N LEU A 137 -14.77 22.40 -7.65
CA LEU A 137 -14.69 23.21 -8.86
C LEU A 137 -15.11 22.39 -10.07
N PRO A 138 -15.65 23.02 -11.12
CA PRO A 138 -15.88 22.37 -12.41
C PRO A 138 -14.56 21.80 -12.97
N ALA A 139 -14.65 20.64 -13.64
CA ALA A 139 -13.49 19.94 -14.20
C ALA A 139 -12.63 20.85 -15.08
N VAL A 140 -13.24 21.75 -15.86
CA VAL A 140 -12.53 22.72 -16.73
C VAL A 140 -11.61 23.62 -15.90
N GLU A 141 -12.12 24.18 -14.80
CA GLU A 141 -11.37 25.11 -13.96
C GLU A 141 -10.23 24.43 -13.20
N VAL A 142 -10.45 23.18 -12.75
CA VAL A 142 -9.39 22.36 -12.17
C VAL A 142 -8.27 22.12 -13.17
N LEU A 143 -8.62 21.72 -14.40
CA LEU A 143 -7.64 21.45 -15.46
C LEU A 143 -6.89 22.72 -15.91
N ASP A 144 -7.56 23.88 -15.94
CA ASP A 144 -6.91 25.16 -16.24
C ASP A 144 -5.87 25.53 -15.17
N ARG A 145 -6.19 25.36 -13.88
CA ARG A 145 -5.26 25.60 -12.76
C ARG A 145 -4.06 24.67 -12.82
N LEU A 146 -4.29 23.38 -13.05
CA LEU A 146 -3.21 22.39 -13.15
C LEU A 146 -2.32 22.67 -14.36
N SER A 147 -2.92 23.00 -15.52
CA SER A 147 -2.18 23.35 -16.73
C SER A 147 -1.33 24.59 -16.56
N ALA A 148 -1.86 25.63 -15.89
CA ALA A 148 -1.09 26.84 -15.58
C ALA A 148 0.14 26.52 -14.72
N ARG A 149 -0.04 25.71 -13.66
CA ARG A 149 1.06 25.29 -12.76
C ARG A 149 2.14 24.47 -13.48
N VAL A 150 1.73 23.55 -14.35
CA VAL A 150 2.64 22.73 -15.17
C VAL A 150 3.43 23.62 -16.15
N ASN A 151 2.76 24.55 -16.83
CA ASN A 151 3.40 25.45 -17.79
C ASN A 151 4.33 26.45 -17.12
N GLU A 152 4.00 26.97 -15.94
CA GLU A 152 4.86 27.84 -15.15
C GLU A 152 6.15 27.13 -14.77
N ARG A 153 6.02 25.92 -14.24
CA ARG A 153 7.18 25.11 -13.85
C ARG A 153 8.03 24.70 -15.06
N ALA A 154 7.41 24.38 -16.18
CA ALA A 154 8.12 24.11 -17.44
C ALA A 154 8.97 25.28 -17.89
N LYS A 155 8.43 26.52 -17.81
CA LYS A 155 9.20 27.75 -18.13
C LYS A 155 10.37 27.97 -17.17
N GLU A 156 10.19 27.72 -15.89
CA GLU A 156 11.29 27.81 -14.92
C GLU A 156 12.40 26.82 -15.23
N VAL A 157 12.05 25.55 -15.51
CA VAL A 157 13.02 24.49 -15.82
C VAL A 157 13.77 24.77 -17.12
N CYS A 158 13.05 25.06 -18.20
CA CYS A 158 13.67 25.34 -19.51
C CYS A 158 14.40 26.71 -19.55
N GLY A 159 14.08 27.63 -18.64
CA GLY A 159 14.73 28.94 -18.54
C GLY A 159 15.95 28.98 -17.61
N ARG A 160 16.38 27.86 -17.03
CA ARG A 160 17.58 27.81 -16.19
C ARG A 160 18.84 28.09 -17.02
N PRO A 161 19.83 28.79 -16.47
CA PRO A 161 21.08 29.07 -17.17
C PRO A 161 21.90 27.83 -17.53
N ASP A 162 21.72 26.75 -16.78
CA ASP A 162 22.38 25.45 -16.93
C ASP A 162 21.57 24.43 -17.75
N PHE A 163 20.39 24.84 -18.30
CA PHE A 163 19.57 23.97 -19.14
C PHE A 163 20.28 23.73 -20.47
N ASP A 164 20.50 22.46 -20.79
CA ASP A 164 21.22 22.05 -21.99
C ASP A 164 20.44 20.97 -22.76
N THR A 165 20.05 21.29 -23.98
CA THR A 165 19.34 20.37 -24.88
C THR A 165 20.16 19.16 -25.34
N SER A 166 21.47 19.15 -25.04
CA SER A 166 22.33 17.96 -25.25
C SER A 166 22.32 17.03 -24.04
N ARG A 167 21.87 17.51 -22.86
CA ARG A 167 21.79 16.71 -21.66
C ARG A 167 20.49 15.91 -21.63
N PHE A 168 20.65 14.61 -21.52
CA PHE A 168 19.53 13.67 -21.50
C PHE A 168 18.43 14.02 -20.47
N GLU A 169 18.84 14.39 -19.25
CA GLU A 169 17.92 14.69 -18.15
C GLU A 169 17.06 15.92 -18.45
N ASP A 170 17.65 16.96 -19.03
CA ASP A 170 16.97 18.22 -19.36
C ASP A 170 15.96 18.02 -20.50
N VAL A 171 16.33 17.23 -21.53
CA VAL A 171 15.41 16.87 -22.61
C VAL A 171 14.26 16.04 -22.11
N LEU A 172 14.54 15.00 -21.29
CA LEU A 172 13.50 14.14 -20.74
C LEU A 172 12.50 14.94 -19.89
N GLN A 173 13.01 15.87 -19.07
CA GLN A 173 12.17 16.69 -18.20
C GLN A 173 11.29 17.65 -19.02
N SER A 174 11.83 18.29 -20.05
CA SER A 174 11.07 19.19 -20.94
C SER A 174 9.97 18.45 -21.69
N GLU A 175 10.27 17.28 -22.25
CA GLU A 175 9.30 16.42 -22.93
C GLU A 175 8.20 15.92 -22.00
N ALA A 176 8.55 15.57 -20.75
CA ALA A 176 7.56 15.17 -19.75
C ALA A 176 6.57 16.29 -19.41
N PHE A 177 7.05 17.54 -19.28
CA PHE A 177 6.18 18.70 -19.09
C PHE A 177 5.29 18.95 -20.30
N TYR A 178 5.84 18.85 -21.51
CA TYR A 178 5.08 19.01 -22.75
C TYR A 178 3.96 17.97 -22.90
N LEU A 179 4.26 16.70 -22.63
CA LEU A 179 3.27 15.62 -22.69
C LEU A 179 2.18 15.79 -21.62
N MET A 180 2.55 16.17 -20.39
CA MET A 180 1.60 16.43 -19.32
C MET A 180 0.66 17.59 -19.68
N ALA A 181 1.21 18.71 -20.17
CA ALA A 181 0.42 19.85 -20.64
C ALA A 181 -0.53 19.47 -21.78
N THR A 182 -0.07 18.65 -22.71
CA THR A 182 -0.88 18.13 -23.83
C THR A 182 -2.02 17.23 -23.33
N LEU A 183 -1.76 16.34 -22.34
CA LEU A 183 -2.75 15.48 -21.73
C LEU A 183 -3.84 16.31 -21.02
N LEU A 184 -3.43 17.25 -20.17
CA LEU A 184 -4.36 18.12 -19.44
C LEU A 184 -5.20 18.98 -20.42
N ASN A 185 -4.61 19.50 -21.49
CA ASN A 185 -5.34 20.26 -22.50
C ASN A 185 -6.36 19.40 -23.27
N ARG A 186 -6.04 18.15 -23.60
CA ARG A 186 -7.01 17.21 -24.21
C ARG A 186 -8.21 16.98 -23.30
N LEU A 187 -7.97 16.73 -22.02
CA LEU A 187 -9.05 16.56 -21.03
C LEU A 187 -9.86 17.85 -20.87
N ARG A 188 -9.21 19.01 -20.87
CA ARG A 188 -9.87 20.32 -20.81
C ARG A 188 -10.84 20.55 -21.98
N ILE A 189 -10.42 20.19 -23.21
CA ILE A 189 -11.28 20.29 -24.40
C ILE A 189 -12.52 19.40 -24.24
N ILE A 190 -12.36 18.17 -23.74
CA ILE A 190 -13.47 17.24 -23.52
C ILE A 190 -14.42 17.78 -22.44
N ALA A 191 -13.88 18.31 -21.33
CA ALA A 191 -14.63 18.91 -20.25
C ALA A 191 -15.39 20.17 -20.70
N ALA A 192 -14.75 21.05 -21.47
CA ALA A 192 -15.37 22.25 -22.04
C ALA A 192 -16.49 21.94 -23.03
N ALA A 193 -16.46 20.77 -23.68
CA ALA A 193 -17.54 20.28 -24.53
C ALA A 193 -18.71 19.64 -23.74
N GLY A 194 -18.71 19.71 -22.40
CA GLY A 194 -19.75 19.12 -21.55
C GLY A 194 -19.76 17.58 -21.53
N ARG A 195 -18.67 16.93 -21.94
CA ARG A 195 -18.55 15.47 -21.99
C ARG A 195 -17.80 14.86 -20.83
N LEU A 196 -17.33 15.69 -19.90
CA LEU A 196 -16.61 15.27 -18.70
C LEU A 196 -17.06 16.14 -17.50
N GLU A 197 -18.25 15.86 -17.01
CA GLU A 197 -18.82 16.50 -15.82
C GLU A 197 -18.60 15.58 -14.61
N VAL A 198 -17.46 15.72 -13.96
CA VAL A 198 -17.05 14.86 -12.84
C VAL A 198 -16.44 15.69 -11.72
N GLY A 199 -16.57 15.20 -10.49
CA GLY A 199 -15.91 15.80 -9.33
C GLY A 199 -14.39 15.68 -9.35
N VAL A 200 -13.71 16.43 -8.47
CA VAL A 200 -12.24 16.53 -8.41
C VAL A 200 -11.59 15.16 -8.22
N SER A 201 -12.11 14.32 -7.32
CA SER A 201 -11.58 12.99 -7.02
C SER A 201 -11.69 12.03 -8.22
N THR A 202 -12.81 12.07 -8.94
CA THR A 202 -12.99 11.26 -10.16
C THR A 202 -12.09 11.75 -11.29
N LEU A 203 -11.95 13.07 -11.46
CA LEU A 203 -11.03 13.66 -12.43
C LEU A 203 -9.58 13.24 -12.16
N ARG A 204 -9.17 13.25 -10.88
CA ARG A 204 -7.86 12.77 -10.46
C ARG A 204 -7.63 11.32 -10.85
N ARG A 205 -8.63 10.43 -10.65
CA ARG A 205 -8.53 9.02 -11.08
C ARG A 205 -8.37 8.87 -12.58
N VAL A 206 -9.12 9.64 -13.37
CA VAL A 206 -9.00 9.65 -14.84
C VAL A 206 -7.61 10.10 -15.27
N VAL A 207 -7.09 11.20 -14.71
CA VAL A 207 -5.74 11.68 -15.01
C VAL A 207 -4.69 10.63 -14.66
N ARG A 208 -4.75 10.02 -13.48
CA ARG A 208 -3.85 8.95 -13.05
C ARG A 208 -3.87 7.76 -14.02
N GLN A 209 -5.05 7.33 -14.42
CA GLN A 209 -5.19 6.20 -15.34
C GLN A 209 -4.51 6.47 -16.68
N ILE A 210 -4.66 7.69 -17.22
CA ILE A 210 -4.02 8.08 -18.47
C ILE A 210 -2.51 8.21 -18.29
N VAL A 211 -2.06 8.84 -17.22
CA VAL A 211 -0.63 9.01 -16.89
C VAL A 211 0.08 7.66 -16.75
N ARG A 212 -0.55 6.66 -16.13
CA ARG A 212 0.01 5.29 -16.00
C ARG A 212 0.26 4.62 -17.36
N GLN A 213 -0.49 4.98 -18.38
CA GLN A 213 -0.38 4.41 -19.73
C GLN A 213 0.48 5.27 -20.68
N THR A 214 0.92 6.45 -20.22
CA THR A 214 1.67 7.41 -21.03
C THR A 214 3.14 7.32 -20.70
N THR A 215 3.96 7.21 -21.74
CA THR A 215 5.42 7.22 -21.64
C THR A 215 6.00 8.38 -22.44
N VAL A 216 7.07 8.98 -21.94
CA VAL A 216 7.89 9.99 -22.63
C VAL A 216 8.83 9.24 -23.57
N PRO A 217 8.75 9.41 -24.91
CA PRO A 217 9.64 8.71 -25.83
C PRO A 217 11.07 9.21 -25.68
N PHE A 218 12.02 8.29 -25.75
CA PHE A 218 13.42 8.63 -25.92
C PHE A 218 13.70 8.88 -27.41
N HIS A 219 14.28 10.02 -27.73
CA HIS A 219 14.74 10.32 -29.09
C HIS A 219 16.18 9.81 -29.25
N GLY A 220 16.33 8.54 -29.66
CA GLY A 220 17.61 7.92 -29.97
C GLY A 220 17.68 7.52 -31.45
N GLU A 221 18.90 7.41 -31.98
CA GLU A 221 19.08 6.82 -33.33
C GLU A 221 18.94 5.30 -33.22
N PRO A 222 18.02 4.67 -33.98
CA PRO A 222 17.87 3.22 -33.95
C PRO A 222 19.18 2.49 -34.31
N ALA A 223 19.48 1.41 -33.61
CA ALA A 223 20.66 0.56 -33.84
C ALA A 223 22.03 1.24 -33.68
N VAL A 224 22.11 2.30 -32.88
CA VAL A 224 23.37 2.95 -32.48
C VAL A 224 23.64 2.66 -30.99
N GLY A 225 24.88 2.32 -30.64
CA GLY A 225 25.29 2.04 -29.27
C GLY A 225 24.68 0.78 -28.64
N LEU A 226 24.71 0.69 -27.31
CA LEU A 226 24.12 -0.39 -26.53
C LEU A 226 22.58 -0.36 -26.68
N GLN A 227 21.96 -1.53 -26.93
CA GLN A 227 20.52 -1.62 -27.12
C GLN A 227 19.81 -1.97 -25.81
N VAL A 228 18.94 -1.10 -25.30
CA VAL A 228 18.09 -1.32 -24.15
C VAL A 228 16.63 -1.39 -24.62
N LEU A 229 16.05 -2.59 -24.54
CA LEU A 229 14.81 -2.93 -25.21
C LEU A 229 13.84 -3.59 -24.23
N GLY A 230 12.53 -3.46 -24.46
CA GLY A 230 11.56 -4.39 -23.92
C GLY A 230 11.50 -5.67 -24.76
N VAL A 231 10.84 -6.71 -24.24
CA VAL A 231 10.73 -8.01 -24.94
C VAL A 231 10.06 -7.87 -26.31
N LEU A 232 9.05 -7.01 -26.45
CA LEU A 232 8.31 -6.84 -27.70
C LEU A 232 9.10 -6.06 -28.75
N GLU A 233 10.01 -5.22 -28.34
CA GLU A 233 10.86 -4.41 -29.21
C GLU A 233 12.04 -5.18 -29.80
N THR A 234 12.33 -6.38 -29.30
CA THR A 234 13.39 -7.26 -29.81
C THR A 234 13.01 -8.00 -31.11
N ARG A 235 11.77 -7.83 -31.59
CA ARG A 235 11.28 -8.54 -32.77
C ARG A 235 12.10 -8.26 -34.02
N CYS A 236 12.45 -9.31 -34.73
CA CYS A 236 13.27 -9.29 -35.96
C CYS A 236 14.67 -8.68 -35.77
N LEU A 237 15.18 -8.60 -34.53
CA LEU A 237 16.53 -8.17 -34.25
C LEU A 237 17.39 -9.35 -33.79
N ASP A 238 18.68 -9.31 -34.13
CA ASP A 238 19.67 -10.31 -33.76
C ASP A 238 20.79 -9.66 -32.95
N PHE A 239 21.18 -10.30 -31.85
CA PHE A 239 22.24 -9.84 -30.97
C PHE A 239 23.21 -10.98 -30.65
N ASP A 240 24.49 -10.66 -30.51
CA ASP A 240 25.52 -11.62 -30.10
C ASP A 240 25.49 -11.85 -28.59
N ASP A 241 25.27 -10.78 -27.82
CA ASP A 241 25.25 -10.79 -26.37
C ASP A 241 23.89 -10.26 -25.88
N VAL A 242 23.21 -11.06 -25.10
CA VAL A 242 21.88 -10.73 -24.57
C VAL A 242 21.84 -10.92 -23.05
N LEU A 243 21.44 -9.87 -22.36
CA LEU A 243 21.11 -9.88 -20.94
C LEU A 243 19.61 -9.64 -20.76
N LEU A 244 18.85 -10.62 -20.28
CA LEU A 244 17.45 -10.46 -19.90
C LEU A 244 17.31 -10.25 -18.40
N LEU A 245 16.57 -9.23 -17.98
CA LEU A 245 16.29 -8.92 -16.58
C LEU A 245 14.84 -9.25 -16.22
N SER A 246 14.63 -9.76 -15.01
CA SER A 246 13.31 -10.16 -14.46
C SER A 246 12.61 -11.24 -15.27
N VAL A 247 13.32 -12.30 -15.61
CA VAL A 247 12.77 -13.48 -16.31
C VAL A 247 12.03 -14.38 -15.32
N ASN A 248 10.96 -13.82 -14.71
CA ASN A 248 10.11 -14.50 -13.76
C ASN A 248 8.83 -15.01 -14.41
N GLU A 249 8.26 -16.06 -13.84
CA GLU A 249 6.91 -16.52 -14.23
C GLU A 249 5.88 -15.42 -13.93
N GLY A 250 4.98 -15.17 -14.87
CA GLY A 250 4.02 -14.07 -14.79
C GLY A 250 4.54 -12.72 -15.35
N THR A 251 5.87 -12.54 -15.44
CA THR A 251 6.50 -11.39 -16.12
C THR A 251 6.87 -11.75 -17.56
N LEU A 252 7.50 -12.91 -17.75
CA LEU A 252 7.76 -13.52 -19.05
C LEU A 252 7.51 -15.04 -18.98
N PRO A 253 6.43 -15.57 -19.57
CA PRO A 253 5.35 -14.85 -20.27
C PRO A 253 4.47 -14.04 -19.32
N GLN A 254 3.95 -12.93 -19.82
CA GLN A 254 2.98 -12.13 -19.10
C GLN A 254 1.68 -12.91 -18.94
N THR A 255 1.23 -13.13 -17.70
CA THR A 255 -0.05 -13.79 -17.44
C THR A 255 -1.16 -12.73 -17.54
N PRO A 256 -2.02 -12.76 -18.56
CA PRO A 256 -3.11 -11.80 -18.63
C PRO A 256 -4.16 -12.12 -17.57
N ASN A 257 -4.64 -11.12 -16.85
CA ASN A 257 -5.88 -11.21 -16.12
C ASN A 257 -7.01 -11.42 -17.13
N ASP A 258 -7.50 -12.65 -17.22
CA ASP A 258 -8.53 -13.01 -18.19
C ASP A 258 -9.92 -12.70 -17.65
N ASN A 259 -10.29 -11.42 -17.70
CA ASN A 259 -11.63 -10.91 -17.33
C ASN A 259 -12.65 -11.06 -18.46
N SER A 260 -12.45 -11.99 -19.39
CA SER A 260 -13.37 -12.18 -20.50
C SER A 260 -14.65 -12.88 -20.05
N PHE A 261 -15.80 -12.33 -20.44
CA PHE A 261 -17.12 -12.95 -20.28
C PHE A 261 -17.30 -14.21 -21.16
N ILE A 262 -16.39 -14.46 -22.10
CA ILE A 262 -16.46 -15.63 -22.99
C ILE A 262 -15.67 -16.79 -22.34
N PRO A 263 -16.33 -17.88 -21.91
CA PRO A 263 -15.66 -19.02 -21.31
C PRO A 263 -14.61 -19.64 -22.25
N TYR A 264 -13.55 -20.20 -21.67
CA TYR A 264 -12.44 -20.85 -22.37
C TYR A 264 -12.89 -21.85 -23.44
N MET A 265 -13.85 -22.72 -23.11
CA MET A 265 -14.34 -23.76 -24.03
C MET A 265 -14.98 -23.17 -25.28
N LEU A 266 -15.71 -22.06 -25.15
CA LEU A 266 -16.30 -21.36 -26.30
C LEU A 266 -15.20 -20.69 -27.16
N ARG A 267 -14.22 -20.08 -26.53
CA ARG A 267 -13.08 -19.49 -27.26
C ARG A 267 -12.36 -20.56 -28.08
N LYS A 268 -12.08 -21.70 -27.50
CA LYS A 268 -11.42 -22.82 -28.17
C LYS A 268 -12.26 -23.35 -29.33
N ALA A 269 -13.57 -23.54 -29.12
CA ALA A 269 -14.48 -24.05 -30.14
C ALA A 269 -14.64 -23.12 -31.35
N PHE A 270 -14.60 -21.80 -31.12
CA PHE A 270 -14.77 -20.79 -32.18
C PHE A 270 -13.44 -20.18 -32.68
N GLY A 271 -12.28 -20.76 -32.32
CA GLY A 271 -10.97 -20.31 -32.77
C GLY A 271 -10.55 -18.91 -32.26
N LEU A 272 -11.16 -18.44 -31.17
CA LEU A 272 -10.79 -17.18 -30.52
C LEU A 272 -9.47 -17.33 -29.78
N THR A 273 -8.81 -16.20 -29.50
CA THR A 273 -7.54 -16.21 -28.79
C THR A 273 -7.67 -16.80 -27.39
N THR A 274 -6.96 -17.89 -27.14
CA THR A 274 -6.88 -18.57 -25.85
C THR A 274 -5.59 -18.18 -25.10
N PRO A 275 -5.48 -18.42 -23.78
CA PRO A 275 -4.26 -18.17 -23.03
C PRO A 275 -3.03 -18.86 -23.61
N GLU A 276 -3.18 -20.10 -24.11
CA GLU A 276 -2.08 -20.88 -24.71
C GLU A 276 -1.55 -20.18 -25.97
N ARG A 277 -2.44 -19.66 -26.83
CA ARG A 277 -2.02 -18.91 -28.02
C ARG A 277 -1.26 -17.64 -27.66
N ARG A 278 -1.62 -16.96 -26.57
CA ARG A 278 -0.86 -15.81 -26.08
C ARG A 278 0.51 -16.23 -25.56
N THR A 279 0.58 -17.31 -24.77
CA THR A 279 1.87 -17.85 -24.31
C THR A 279 2.76 -18.26 -25.48
N ALA A 280 2.19 -18.86 -26.53
CA ALA A 280 2.93 -19.21 -27.75
C ALA A 280 3.55 -17.99 -28.45
N VAL A 281 2.90 -16.83 -28.44
CA VAL A 281 3.48 -15.59 -28.99
C VAL A 281 4.71 -15.16 -28.19
N TYR A 282 4.62 -15.16 -26.83
CA TYR A 282 5.76 -14.83 -25.97
C TYR A 282 6.90 -15.85 -26.10
N ALA A 283 6.56 -17.13 -26.21
CA ALA A 283 7.53 -18.19 -26.45
C ALA A 283 8.27 -17.97 -27.78
N TYR A 284 7.54 -17.64 -28.84
CA TYR A 284 8.15 -17.30 -30.12
C TYR A 284 9.10 -16.10 -30.00
N TYR A 285 8.70 -15.02 -29.34
CA TYR A 285 9.58 -13.85 -29.18
C TYR A 285 10.84 -14.19 -28.40
N PHE A 286 10.71 -14.98 -27.34
CA PHE A 286 11.84 -15.42 -26.53
C PHE A 286 12.82 -16.25 -27.35
N TYR A 287 12.34 -17.33 -27.98
CA TYR A 287 13.19 -18.23 -28.75
C TYR A 287 13.76 -17.55 -30.00
N ARG A 288 12.99 -16.69 -30.64
CA ARG A 288 13.47 -15.89 -31.79
C ARG A 288 14.59 -14.93 -31.40
N LEU A 289 14.51 -14.32 -30.22
CA LEU A 289 15.57 -13.44 -29.70
C LEU A 289 16.86 -14.22 -29.47
N VAL A 290 16.77 -15.39 -28.84
CA VAL A 290 17.94 -16.15 -28.42
C VAL A 290 18.53 -17.06 -29.49
N GLN A 291 17.85 -17.29 -30.62
CA GLN A 291 18.27 -18.30 -31.62
C GLN A 291 19.64 -18.04 -32.25
N ARG A 292 20.13 -16.78 -32.29
CA ARG A 292 21.45 -16.40 -32.83
C ARG A 292 22.37 -15.77 -31.79
N THR A 293 21.98 -15.83 -30.55
CA THR A 293 22.76 -15.27 -29.45
C THR A 293 23.95 -16.20 -29.14
N ARG A 294 25.14 -15.63 -28.97
CA ARG A 294 26.33 -16.38 -28.56
C ARG A 294 26.41 -16.53 -27.05
N ARG A 295 26.15 -15.42 -26.31
CA ARG A 295 26.17 -15.41 -24.85
C ARG A 295 24.87 -14.85 -24.31
N LEU A 296 24.19 -15.67 -23.54
CA LEU A 296 22.90 -15.36 -22.96
C LEU A 296 22.99 -15.34 -21.43
N ARG A 297 22.65 -14.24 -20.81
CA ARG A 297 22.41 -14.18 -19.36
C ARG A 297 20.95 -13.85 -19.09
N MET A 298 20.33 -14.62 -18.22
CA MET A 298 18.96 -14.41 -17.75
C MET A 298 18.96 -14.26 -16.24
N THR A 299 18.41 -13.16 -15.73
CA THR A 299 18.26 -12.94 -14.29
C THR A 299 16.81 -13.07 -13.88
N PHE A 300 16.56 -13.60 -12.70
CA PHE A 300 15.23 -13.67 -12.10
C PHE A 300 15.26 -13.34 -10.61
N ASN A 301 14.17 -12.79 -10.09
CA ASN A 301 14.01 -12.53 -8.67
C ASN A 301 13.58 -13.83 -7.98
N SER A 302 14.39 -14.31 -7.04
CA SER A 302 14.13 -15.55 -6.28
C SER A 302 13.41 -15.30 -4.96
N SER A 303 13.23 -14.02 -4.54
CA SER A 303 12.48 -13.71 -3.32
C SER A 303 10.98 -13.70 -3.58
N ALA A 304 10.21 -14.26 -2.66
CA ALA A 304 8.77 -14.21 -2.66
C ALA A 304 8.30 -12.92 -1.98
N GLU A 305 7.74 -11.97 -2.73
CA GLU A 305 7.15 -10.76 -2.20
C GLU A 305 5.66 -10.68 -2.58
N GLY A 306 4.80 -10.55 -1.58
CA GLY A 306 3.35 -10.45 -1.78
C GLY A 306 2.76 -11.71 -2.44
N LEU A 307 2.13 -11.55 -3.61
CA LEU A 307 1.55 -12.63 -4.41
C LEU A 307 2.56 -13.24 -5.41
N SER A 308 3.78 -12.71 -5.51
CA SER A 308 4.83 -13.22 -6.39
C SER A 308 5.52 -14.41 -5.74
N SER A 309 5.57 -15.55 -6.44
CA SER A 309 6.18 -16.80 -5.94
C SER A 309 7.72 -16.79 -6.01
N GLY A 310 8.35 -15.79 -6.62
CA GLY A 310 9.79 -15.76 -6.86
C GLY A 310 10.27 -16.87 -7.82
N GLU A 311 9.40 -17.42 -8.64
CA GLU A 311 9.71 -18.52 -9.56
C GLU A 311 10.35 -18.00 -10.85
N MET A 312 11.36 -18.76 -11.34
CA MET A 312 11.90 -18.53 -12.67
C MET A 312 10.87 -18.80 -13.76
N SER A 313 10.98 -18.09 -14.88
CA SER A 313 10.13 -18.30 -16.05
C SER A 313 10.16 -19.77 -16.54
N ARG A 314 9.01 -20.23 -17.00
CA ARG A 314 8.89 -21.53 -17.68
C ARG A 314 9.86 -21.68 -18.87
N PHE A 315 10.22 -20.59 -19.54
CA PHE A 315 11.17 -20.63 -20.66
C PHE A 315 12.59 -20.95 -20.16
N MET A 316 13.01 -20.42 -19.01
CA MET A 316 14.27 -20.83 -18.38
C MET A 316 14.24 -22.30 -17.97
N THR A 317 13.11 -22.77 -17.42
CA THR A 317 12.92 -24.15 -17.02
C THR A 317 12.97 -25.10 -18.23
N GLN A 318 12.38 -24.69 -19.37
CA GLN A 318 12.43 -25.46 -20.62
C GLN A 318 13.87 -25.62 -21.14
N LEU A 319 14.67 -24.54 -21.15
CA LEU A 319 16.09 -24.62 -21.52
C LEU A 319 16.88 -25.54 -20.56
N ARG A 320 16.59 -25.48 -19.26
CA ARG A 320 17.29 -26.27 -18.24
C ARG A 320 17.07 -27.78 -18.38
N VAL A 321 15.98 -28.21 -18.98
CA VAL A 321 15.71 -29.63 -19.25
C VAL A 321 16.61 -30.19 -20.35
N ASP A 322 17.08 -29.35 -21.28
CA ASP A 322 18.00 -29.77 -22.35
C ASP A 322 19.45 -29.83 -21.83
N ARG A 323 19.94 -31.06 -21.58
CA ARG A 323 21.27 -31.32 -21.05
C ARG A 323 22.41 -31.00 -22.03
N ASN A 324 22.11 -30.70 -23.28
CA ASN A 324 23.12 -30.38 -24.29
C ASN A 324 23.46 -28.88 -24.34
N LEU A 325 22.72 -28.05 -23.62
CA LEU A 325 22.97 -26.61 -23.58
C LEU A 325 24.05 -26.28 -22.54
N PRO A 326 24.97 -25.32 -22.81
CA PRO A 326 26.04 -24.91 -21.89
C PRO A 326 25.48 -23.98 -20.79
N ILE A 327 24.69 -24.52 -19.89
CA ILE A 327 24.02 -23.75 -18.82
C ILE A 327 24.88 -23.70 -17.57
N VAL A 328 25.03 -22.50 -17.03
CA VAL A 328 25.67 -22.22 -15.76
C VAL A 328 24.67 -21.51 -14.83
N ASP A 329 24.43 -22.10 -13.66
CA ASP A 329 23.60 -21.51 -12.60
C ASP A 329 24.47 -20.63 -11.70
N LEU A 330 24.09 -19.38 -11.54
CA LEU A 330 24.76 -18.39 -10.70
C LEU A 330 23.76 -17.78 -9.71
N ALA A 331 24.27 -17.29 -8.58
CA ALA A 331 23.50 -16.55 -7.61
C ALA A 331 24.17 -15.21 -7.32
N LEU A 332 23.42 -14.13 -7.47
CA LEU A 332 23.89 -12.82 -7.00
C LEU A 332 23.76 -12.80 -5.47
N ARG A 333 24.90 -12.70 -4.81
CA ARG A 333 24.95 -12.49 -3.37
C ARG A 333 25.23 -11.01 -3.14
N VAL A 334 24.32 -10.36 -2.44
CA VAL A 334 24.61 -9.05 -1.85
C VAL A 334 25.28 -9.36 -0.52
N ASP A 335 26.50 -8.92 -0.34
CA ASP A 335 27.19 -9.03 0.95
C ASP A 335 26.52 -8.05 1.91
N LEU A 336 25.60 -8.58 2.71
CA LEU A 336 24.82 -7.81 3.68
C LEU A 336 25.59 -7.63 4.99
N ASP A 337 26.75 -8.27 5.19
CA ASP A 337 27.49 -8.16 6.45
C ASP A 337 27.94 -6.71 6.72
N SER A 338 28.10 -5.89 5.68
CA SER A 338 28.36 -4.46 5.82
C SER A 338 27.08 -3.60 5.96
N LEU A 339 25.88 -4.16 5.68
CA LEU A 339 24.59 -3.46 5.68
C LEU A 339 23.65 -3.92 6.79
N LEU A 340 24.01 -4.94 7.55
CA LEU A 340 23.28 -5.33 8.76
C LEU A 340 23.55 -4.29 9.86
N HIS A 341 23.05 -3.08 9.67
CA HIS A 341 22.95 -2.13 10.75
C HIS A 341 21.83 -2.60 11.68
N THR A 342 22.21 -3.01 12.88
CA THR A 342 21.25 -3.06 13.98
C THR A 342 20.65 -1.65 14.08
N PRO A 343 19.32 -1.49 14.05
CA PRO A 343 18.75 -0.16 14.16
C PRO A 343 19.30 0.50 15.40
N ALA A 344 19.91 1.67 15.23
CA ALA A 344 20.50 2.40 16.34
C ALA A 344 19.41 2.89 17.27
N ALA A 345 19.61 2.70 18.57
CA ALA A 345 18.82 3.40 19.56
C ALA A 345 19.01 4.92 19.38
N VAL A 346 17.93 5.69 19.52
CA VAL A 346 17.96 7.14 19.40
C VAL A 346 17.87 7.77 20.78
N ASP A 347 18.82 8.65 21.10
CA ASP A 347 18.79 9.40 22.34
C ASP A 347 17.56 10.29 22.42
N LYS A 348 16.91 10.34 23.58
CA LYS A 348 15.78 11.23 23.76
C LYS A 348 16.28 12.68 23.84
N PRO A 349 15.71 13.60 23.03
CA PRO A 349 16.06 14.99 23.11
C PRO A 349 15.65 15.57 24.49
N ARG A 350 16.49 16.45 25.06
CA ARG A 350 16.22 17.09 26.37
C ARG A 350 14.94 17.93 26.35
N ASP A 351 14.57 18.42 25.19
CA ASP A 351 13.35 19.19 24.93
C ASP A 351 12.18 18.34 24.45
N LEU A 352 12.20 17.01 24.72
CA LEU A 352 11.18 16.06 24.26
C LEU A 352 9.77 16.49 24.67
N VAL A 353 9.61 16.90 25.94
CA VAL A 353 8.32 17.37 26.46
C VAL A 353 7.85 18.63 25.71
N GLU A 354 8.76 19.56 25.42
CA GLU A 354 8.42 20.76 24.64
C GLU A 354 8.10 20.45 23.17
N ARG A 355 8.80 19.49 22.55
CA ARG A 355 8.50 19.05 21.18
C ARG A 355 7.14 18.38 21.09
N LEU A 356 6.80 17.53 22.05
CA LEU A 356 5.49 16.86 22.08
C LEU A 356 4.36 17.82 22.50
N TYR A 357 4.64 18.79 23.41
CA TYR A 357 3.62 19.56 24.10
C TYR A 357 3.90 21.07 24.16
N ARG A 358 4.35 21.69 23.07
CA ARG A 358 4.53 23.15 23.01
C ARG A 358 3.24 23.88 23.34
N ARG A 359 3.33 24.83 24.28
CA ARG A 359 2.27 25.82 24.55
C ARG A 359 2.62 27.15 23.89
N ASP A 360 1.60 27.85 23.36
CA ASP A 360 1.76 29.25 22.95
C ASP A 360 1.78 30.20 24.19
N ALA A 361 2.01 31.50 23.92
CA ALA A 361 2.03 32.50 24.99
C ALA A 361 0.70 32.58 25.76
N GLU A 362 -0.40 32.12 25.16
CA GLU A 362 -1.75 32.08 25.74
C GLU A 362 -2.03 30.75 26.45
N GLY A 363 -1.04 29.83 26.55
CA GLY A 363 -1.17 28.53 27.22
C GLY A 363 -1.87 27.46 26.40
N ARG A 364 -2.18 27.72 25.11
CA ARG A 364 -2.78 26.75 24.20
C ARG A 364 -1.70 25.81 23.63
N MET A 365 -2.01 24.55 23.52
CA MET A 365 -1.07 23.55 23.01
C MET A 365 -0.76 23.76 21.53
N LYS A 366 0.51 23.96 21.19
CA LYS A 366 1.03 24.16 19.82
C LYS A 366 1.83 22.98 19.30
N GLY A 367 1.84 21.86 20.00
CA GLY A 367 2.50 20.64 19.55
C GLY A 367 1.74 19.94 18.43
N ALA A 368 2.39 19.00 17.77
CA ALA A 368 1.74 18.11 16.80
C ALA A 368 0.60 17.29 17.45
N HIS A 369 0.64 17.15 18.79
CA HIS A 369 -0.34 16.42 19.59
C HIS A 369 -0.70 17.23 20.85
N PRO A 370 -1.99 17.48 21.11
CA PRO A 370 -2.43 18.26 22.28
C PRO A 370 -2.21 17.52 23.61
N SER A 371 -2.07 16.19 23.57
CA SER A 371 -1.87 15.33 24.73
C SER A 371 -1.19 14.02 24.35
N LEU A 372 -0.70 13.27 25.33
CA LEU A 372 -0.27 11.89 25.13
C LEU A 372 -1.51 11.00 24.99
N SER A 373 -1.82 10.59 23.76
CA SER A 373 -2.99 9.75 23.52
C SER A 373 -2.77 8.30 23.96
N PRO A 374 -3.84 7.54 24.27
CA PRO A 374 -3.73 6.11 24.52
C PRO A 374 -3.06 5.33 23.36
N SER A 375 -3.29 5.76 22.12
CA SER A 375 -2.64 5.18 20.94
C SER A 375 -1.13 5.46 20.94
N ALA A 376 -0.69 6.64 21.36
CA ALA A 376 0.72 6.97 21.47
C ALA A 376 1.42 6.10 22.55
N ILE A 377 0.77 5.92 23.70
CA ILE A 377 1.25 5.04 24.78
C ILE A 377 1.38 3.60 24.27
N ASN A 378 0.37 3.10 23.58
CA ASN A 378 0.39 1.76 22.96
C ASN A 378 1.52 1.62 21.92
N THR A 379 1.76 2.66 21.11
CA THR A 379 2.85 2.66 20.13
C THR A 379 4.21 2.61 20.81
N TYR A 380 4.42 3.35 21.91
CA TYR A 380 5.66 3.30 22.67
C TYR A 380 5.92 1.93 23.28
N LEU A 381 4.91 1.35 23.94
CA LEU A 381 5.01 -0.01 24.48
C LEU A 381 5.36 -1.03 23.39
N ARG A 382 4.75 -0.92 22.23
CA ARG A 382 5.01 -1.83 21.11
C ARG A 382 6.41 -1.66 20.53
N CYS A 383 6.87 -0.43 20.34
CA CYS A 383 8.23 -0.12 19.88
C CYS A 383 8.57 1.35 20.18
N PRO A 384 9.49 1.63 21.12
CA PRO A 384 9.92 2.99 21.41
C PRO A 384 10.45 3.76 20.20
N LEU A 385 11.19 3.10 19.31
CA LEU A 385 11.71 3.72 18.10
C LEU A 385 10.60 4.09 17.09
N ARG A 386 9.53 3.27 16.99
CA ARG A 386 8.35 3.62 16.20
C ARG A 386 7.65 4.86 16.77
N PHE A 387 7.52 4.94 18.09
CA PHE A 387 6.96 6.12 18.75
C PHE A 387 7.78 7.38 18.40
N TYR A 388 9.10 7.29 18.40
CA TYR A 388 9.97 8.38 18.00
C TYR A 388 9.68 8.86 16.57
N TYR A 389 9.62 7.96 15.60
CA TYR A 389 9.33 8.35 14.21
C TYR A 389 7.93 8.94 14.05
N GLU A 390 6.92 8.32 14.66
CA GLU A 390 5.52 8.68 14.46
C GLU A 390 5.11 9.94 15.23
N TYR A 391 5.53 10.07 16.50
CA TYR A 391 5.07 11.14 17.39
C TYR A 391 6.11 12.23 17.62
N VAL A 392 7.39 11.93 17.69
CA VAL A 392 8.45 12.95 17.92
C VAL A 392 8.89 13.58 16.62
N CYS A 393 9.15 12.78 15.57
CA CYS A 393 9.50 13.26 14.24
C CYS A 393 8.28 13.64 13.41
N ASN A 394 7.07 13.23 13.82
CA ASN A 394 5.81 13.44 13.11
C ASN A 394 5.85 12.91 11.65
N TYR A 395 6.54 11.78 11.45
CA TYR A 395 6.55 11.13 10.15
C TYR A 395 5.21 10.45 9.90
N ARG A 396 4.59 10.79 8.78
CA ARG A 396 3.32 10.18 8.35
C ARG A 396 3.57 9.41 7.07
N MET A 397 3.14 8.15 7.07
CA MET A 397 3.12 7.38 5.82
C MET A 397 2.07 7.95 4.88
N PRO A 398 2.37 7.99 3.56
CA PRO A 398 1.34 8.30 2.58
C PRO A 398 0.17 7.34 2.76
N GLN A 399 -1.04 7.89 2.81
CA GLN A 399 -2.24 7.06 2.84
C GLN A 399 -2.34 6.26 1.53
N PRO A 400 -2.73 4.97 1.57
CA PRO A 400 -3.03 4.21 0.37
C PRO A 400 -4.03 4.98 -0.48
N THR A 401 -3.85 4.98 -1.78
CA THR A 401 -4.77 5.66 -2.69
C THR A 401 -6.10 4.91 -2.73
N PRO A 402 -7.24 5.61 -2.94
CA PRO A 402 -8.57 4.98 -2.99
C PRO A 402 -8.75 3.91 -4.08
N ASP A 403 -7.79 3.76 -4.98
CA ASP A 403 -7.81 2.75 -6.06
C ASP A 403 -7.78 1.29 -5.56
N ASP A 404 -7.39 1.05 -4.30
CA ASP A 404 -7.28 -0.29 -3.71
C ASP A 404 -8.56 -0.75 -2.97
N GLY A 405 -9.68 -0.04 -3.16
CA GLY A 405 -10.91 -0.27 -2.40
C GLY A 405 -10.90 0.39 -1.01
N ILE A 406 -11.99 0.23 -0.27
CA ILE A 406 -12.08 0.77 1.10
C ILE A 406 -11.23 -0.09 2.04
N GLN A 407 -10.18 0.52 2.57
CA GLN A 407 -9.31 -0.13 3.55
C GLN A 407 -10.06 -0.40 4.87
N PRO A 408 -9.72 -1.47 5.61
CA PRO A 408 -10.41 -1.82 6.86
C PRO A 408 -10.44 -0.70 7.91
N ASN A 409 -9.40 0.13 7.99
CA ASN A 409 -9.34 1.29 8.87
C ASN A 409 -10.34 2.38 8.46
N LEU A 410 -10.49 2.67 7.16
CA LEU A 410 -11.47 3.62 6.65
C LEU A 410 -12.90 3.12 6.87
N LEU A 411 -13.15 1.80 6.68
CA LEU A 411 -14.44 1.20 7.00
C LEU A 411 -14.78 1.36 8.49
N GLY A 412 -13.78 1.24 9.38
CA GLY A 412 -13.92 1.51 10.80
C GLY A 412 -14.33 2.95 11.06
N THR A 413 -13.65 3.94 10.47
CA THR A 413 -13.98 5.37 10.60
C THR A 413 -15.41 5.67 10.14
N ILE A 414 -15.83 5.11 9.00
CA ILE A 414 -17.19 5.26 8.48
C ILE A 414 -18.22 4.65 9.44
N PHE A 415 -17.93 3.48 10.01
CA PHE A 415 -18.82 2.86 10.99
C PHE A 415 -18.97 3.72 12.24
N HIS A 416 -17.88 4.25 12.83
CA HIS A 416 -17.92 5.17 13.96
C HIS A 416 -18.76 6.41 13.65
N ALA A 417 -18.55 7.03 12.48
CA ALA A 417 -19.32 8.19 12.04
C ALA A 417 -20.81 7.88 11.87
N ALA A 418 -21.15 6.69 11.38
CA ALA A 418 -22.53 6.25 11.22
C ALA A 418 -23.21 5.95 12.59
N ALA A 419 -22.50 5.28 13.49
CA ALA A 419 -22.97 5.04 14.86
C ALA A 419 -23.17 6.36 15.62
N GLN A 420 -22.20 7.28 15.50
CA GLN A 420 -22.35 8.64 16.05
C GLN A 420 -23.62 9.32 15.55
N ALA A 421 -23.85 9.32 14.24
CA ALA A 421 -25.04 9.99 13.64
C ALA A 421 -26.37 9.41 14.13
N VAL A 422 -26.44 8.07 14.32
CA VAL A 422 -27.63 7.43 14.89
C VAL A 422 -27.87 7.85 16.32
N TYR A 423 -26.84 7.80 17.18
CA TYR A 423 -27.00 8.13 18.60
C TYR A 423 -27.09 9.62 18.87
N GLU A 424 -26.53 10.50 18.03
CA GLU A 424 -26.79 11.95 18.08
C GLU A 424 -28.28 12.25 17.92
N ARG A 425 -28.99 11.48 17.10
CA ARG A 425 -30.44 11.59 16.97
C ARG A 425 -31.16 11.17 18.25
N VAL A 426 -30.71 10.10 18.92
CA VAL A 426 -31.23 9.67 20.23
C VAL A 426 -30.99 10.76 21.30
N VAL A 427 -29.82 11.37 21.31
CA VAL A 427 -29.50 12.45 22.25
C VAL A 427 -30.35 13.69 21.98
N SER A 428 -30.49 14.11 20.73
CA SER A 428 -31.25 15.31 20.37
C SER A 428 -32.72 15.17 20.62
N ASP A 429 -33.34 14.06 20.18
CA ASP A 429 -34.78 13.87 20.22
C ASP A 429 -35.31 13.31 21.53
N HIS A 430 -34.47 12.53 22.24
CA HIS A 430 -34.90 11.75 23.42
C HIS A 430 -33.99 11.99 24.64
N ARG A 431 -33.18 13.05 24.62
CA ARG A 431 -32.23 13.38 25.73
C ARG A 431 -31.33 12.19 26.12
N GLY A 432 -30.95 11.40 25.12
CA GLY A 432 -30.08 10.25 25.30
C GLY A 432 -30.76 8.94 25.74
N THR A 433 -32.04 8.97 26.11
CA THR A 433 -32.80 7.78 26.53
C THR A 433 -33.79 7.38 25.44
N PRO A 434 -33.48 6.34 24.65
CA PRO A 434 -34.40 5.92 23.58
C PRO A 434 -35.71 5.39 24.15
N PRO A 435 -36.88 5.76 23.56
CA PRO A 435 -38.15 5.18 23.95
C PRO A 435 -38.20 3.66 23.70
N PRO A 436 -39.02 2.90 24.44
CA PRO A 436 -39.19 1.48 24.18
C PRO A 436 -39.53 1.21 22.71
N GLY A 437 -38.87 0.24 22.09
CA GLY A 437 -39.03 -0.14 20.70
C GLY A 437 -38.41 0.80 19.66
N TYR A 438 -37.77 1.90 20.05
CA TYR A 438 -37.18 2.85 19.12
C TYR A 438 -35.93 2.26 18.41
N LEU A 439 -35.02 1.63 19.17
CA LEU A 439 -33.82 1.02 18.61
C LEU A 439 -34.16 -0.19 17.74
N GLU A 440 -35.14 -1.00 18.14
CA GLU A 440 -35.61 -2.13 17.33
C GLU A 440 -36.25 -1.67 16.04
N ALA A 441 -36.97 -0.54 16.06
CA ALA A 441 -37.58 0.04 14.85
C ALA A 441 -36.52 0.49 13.86
N LEU A 442 -35.41 1.09 14.33
CA LEU A 442 -34.26 1.45 13.51
C LEU A 442 -33.50 0.22 13.00
N ALA A 443 -33.34 -0.81 13.84
CA ALA A 443 -32.67 -2.05 13.49
C ALA A 443 -33.52 -2.96 12.57
N ARG A 444 -34.77 -2.66 12.32
CA ARG A 444 -35.66 -3.48 11.50
C ARG A 444 -35.12 -3.66 10.08
N ARG A 445 -35.14 -4.90 9.60
CA ARG A 445 -34.80 -5.18 8.20
C ARG A 445 -35.93 -4.63 7.29
N PRO A 446 -35.59 -3.84 6.26
CA PRO A 446 -36.59 -3.35 5.33
C PRO A 446 -37.19 -4.51 4.55
N LYS A 447 -38.45 -4.39 4.17
CA LYS A 447 -39.07 -5.29 3.20
C LYS A 447 -38.53 -5.01 1.80
N THR A 448 -38.68 -5.98 0.90
CA THR A 448 -38.25 -5.81 -0.50
C THR A 448 -38.87 -4.54 -1.11
N GLY A 449 -38.01 -3.59 -1.51
CA GLY A 449 -38.42 -2.30 -2.09
C GLY A 449 -38.58 -1.15 -1.09
N GLU A 450 -38.49 -1.39 0.21
CA GLU A 450 -38.46 -0.33 1.22
C GLU A 450 -37.00 0.13 1.48
N PRO A 451 -36.74 1.44 1.63
CA PRO A 451 -35.41 1.93 2.05
C PRO A 451 -35.15 1.53 3.50
N SER A 452 -33.85 1.25 3.80
CA SER A 452 -33.45 0.98 5.17
C SER A 452 -33.60 2.22 6.06
N PRO A 453 -34.12 2.09 7.29
CA PRO A 453 -34.12 3.19 8.25
C PRO A 453 -32.76 3.74 8.58
N LEU A 454 -31.70 2.93 8.41
CA LEU A 454 -30.29 3.30 8.68
C LEU A 454 -29.62 4.00 7.50
N TYR A 455 -30.20 3.93 6.29
CA TYR A 455 -29.60 4.46 5.07
C TYR A 455 -29.18 5.93 5.16
N PRO A 456 -30.01 6.86 5.72
CA PRO A 456 -29.62 8.27 5.83
C PRO A 456 -28.35 8.50 6.64
N TYR A 457 -28.16 7.75 7.72
CA TYR A 457 -26.98 7.83 8.60
C TYR A 457 -25.74 7.28 7.93
N ILE A 458 -25.89 6.21 7.13
CA ILE A 458 -24.81 5.62 6.34
C ILE A 458 -24.36 6.61 5.27
N VAL A 459 -25.29 7.20 4.51
CA VAL A 459 -24.97 8.23 3.51
C VAL A 459 -24.20 9.39 4.13
N GLN A 460 -24.67 9.88 5.29
CA GLN A 460 -24.01 10.96 6.03
C GLN A 460 -22.57 10.58 6.44
N ALA A 461 -22.35 9.34 6.90
CA ALA A 461 -21.04 8.88 7.30
C ALA A 461 -20.07 8.76 6.12
N PHE A 462 -20.52 8.22 5.00
CA PHE A 462 -19.72 8.16 3.78
C PHE A 462 -19.42 9.54 3.21
N ALA A 463 -20.37 10.49 3.30
CA ALA A 463 -20.14 11.86 2.86
C ALA A 463 -19.05 12.59 3.67
N LYS A 464 -18.91 12.31 4.98
CA LYS A 464 -17.80 12.81 5.80
C LYS A 464 -16.43 12.39 5.24
N GLU A 465 -16.36 11.24 4.58
CA GLU A 465 -15.15 10.71 3.94
C GLU A 465 -15.09 10.99 2.42
N ASN A 466 -15.83 12.01 1.96
CA ASN A 466 -15.87 12.49 0.57
C ASN A 466 -16.40 11.48 -0.47
N PHE A 467 -17.30 10.59 -0.08
CA PHE A 467 -18.06 9.77 -1.02
C PHE A 467 -19.35 10.48 -1.45
N GLU A 468 -19.60 10.48 -2.75
CA GLU A 468 -20.86 11.03 -3.29
C GLU A 468 -22.03 10.06 -3.01
N PRO A 469 -23.23 10.58 -2.64
CA PRO A 469 -24.39 9.73 -2.32
C PRO A 469 -24.80 8.73 -3.42
N GLU A 470 -24.62 9.12 -4.69
CA GLU A 470 -24.96 8.29 -5.84
C GLU A 470 -23.87 7.23 -6.18
N GLN A 471 -22.70 7.29 -5.55
CA GLN A 471 -21.55 6.45 -5.83
C GLN A 471 -21.09 5.65 -4.61
N LEU A 472 -21.99 5.39 -3.66
CA LEU A 472 -21.64 4.62 -2.48
C LEU A 472 -21.24 3.18 -2.85
N PRO A 473 -20.13 2.68 -2.29
CA PRO A 473 -19.75 1.27 -2.45
C PRO A 473 -20.80 0.37 -1.79
N VAL A 474 -21.55 -0.36 -2.60
CA VAL A 474 -22.72 -1.13 -2.16
C VAL A 474 -22.38 -2.18 -1.11
N LEU A 475 -21.26 -2.87 -1.28
CA LEU A 475 -20.83 -3.93 -0.35
C LEU A 475 -20.49 -3.34 1.01
N GLU A 476 -19.65 -2.33 1.05
CA GLU A 476 -19.18 -1.69 2.27
C GLU A 476 -20.31 -0.98 3.00
N ALA A 477 -21.21 -0.30 2.29
CA ALA A 477 -22.40 0.29 2.87
C ALA A 477 -23.32 -0.78 3.51
N SER A 478 -23.45 -1.95 2.87
CA SER A 478 -24.21 -3.08 3.42
C SER A 478 -23.56 -3.68 4.67
N VAL A 479 -22.21 -3.71 4.73
CA VAL A 479 -21.46 -4.15 5.92
C VAL A 479 -21.67 -3.16 7.07
N VAL A 480 -21.57 -1.85 6.83
CA VAL A 480 -21.81 -0.82 7.85
C VAL A 480 -23.26 -0.90 8.35
N GLU A 481 -24.24 -1.08 7.46
CA GLU A 481 -25.63 -1.28 7.85
C GLU A 481 -25.83 -2.51 8.74
N MET A 482 -25.20 -3.62 8.37
CA MET A 482 -25.26 -4.85 9.18
C MET A 482 -24.67 -4.62 10.58
N TYR A 483 -23.54 -3.94 10.68
CA TYR A 483 -22.90 -3.64 11.95
C TYR A 483 -23.74 -2.70 12.82
N LEU A 484 -24.31 -1.63 12.24
CA LEU A 484 -25.22 -0.74 12.98
C LEU A 484 -26.43 -1.50 13.51
N ARG A 485 -27.01 -2.37 12.70
CA ARG A 485 -28.17 -3.17 13.10
C ARG A 485 -27.85 -4.08 14.30
N ILE A 486 -26.70 -4.74 14.28
CA ILE A 486 -26.25 -5.59 15.38
C ILE A 486 -26.09 -4.76 16.66
N LEU A 487 -25.41 -3.61 16.56
CA LEU A 487 -25.21 -2.70 17.69
C LEU A 487 -26.54 -2.24 18.31
N LEU A 488 -27.51 -1.84 17.48
CA LEU A 488 -28.83 -1.38 17.93
C LEU A 488 -29.68 -2.50 18.53
N GLU A 489 -29.62 -3.71 17.96
CA GLU A 489 -30.29 -4.89 18.48
C GLU A 489 -29.77 -5.28 19.88
N ASP A 490 -28.45 -5.18 20.10
CA ASP A 490 -27.83 -5.47 21.40
C ASP A 490 -28.14 -4.38 22.42
N ASP A 491 -28.08 -3.11 22.04
CA ASP A 491 -28.40 -2.00 22.95
C ASP A 491 -29.91 -1.94 23.29
N ALA A 492 -30.77 -2.45 22.41
CA ALA A 492 -32.22 -2.57 22.69
C ALA A 492 -32.55 -3.61 23.77
N GLN A 493 -31.61 -4.52 24.07
CA GLN A 493 -31.77 -5.54 25.13
C GLN A 493 -31.34 -5.04 26.52
N LEU A 494 -30.79 -3.83 26.62
CA LEU A 494 -30.39 -3.26 27.88
C LEU A 494 -31.62 -2.81 28.69
N ASP A 495 -31.63 -3.08 29.99
CA ASP A 495 -32.74 -2.71 30.89
C ASP A 495 -32.95 -1.19 30.91
N GLU A 496 -31.86 -0.43 31.01
CA GLU A 496 -31.84 1.02 30.93
C GLU A 496 -30.62 1.45 30.11
N LEU A 497 -30.82 2.30 29.11
CA LEU A 497 -29.75 2.94 28.35
C LEU A 497 -29.97 4.45 28.32
N GLN A 498 -28.98 5.20 28.77
CA GLN A 498 -28.89 6.63 28.56
C GLN A 498 -27.55 6.98 27.93
N VAL A 499 -27.56 7.36 26.66
CA VAL A 499 -26.37 7.86 25.95
C VAL A 499 -26.10 9.28 26.42
N CYS A 500 -24.95 9.50 27.02
CA CYS A 500 -24.57 10.77 27.64
C CYS A 500 -23.67 11.61 26.72
N GLU A 501 -22.64 10.98 26.16
CA GLU A 501 -21.66 11.68 25.30
C GLU A 501 -21.25 10.79 24.13
N LEU A 502 -20.87 11.44 23.01
CA LEU A 502 -20.47 10.79 21.76
C LEU A 502 -19.25 11.53 21.20
N GLU A 503 -18.22 10.76 20.79
CA GLU A 503 -17.00 11.27 20.13
C GLU A 503 -16.45 12.54 20.82
N ARG A 504 -16.43 12.53 22.15
CA ARG A 504 -16.01 13.67 22.95
C ARG A 504 -14.59 13.52 23.44
N TRP A 505 -13.86 14.64 23.44
CA TRP A 505 -12.52 14.73 23.99
C TRP A 505 -12.55 14.75 25.51
N HIS A 506 -11.75 13.89 26.13
CA HIS A 506 -11.54 13.82 27.56
C HIS A 506 -10.05 13.81 27.88
N GLU A 507 -9.65 14.44 29.00
CA GLU A 507 -8.24 14.50 29.38
C GLU A 507 -8.04 14.51 30.89
N MET A 508 -6.86 14.06 31.30
CA MET A 508 -6.41 14.14 32.68
C MET A 508 -4.98 14.69 32.75
N HIS A 509 -4.65 15.32 33.87
CA HIS A 509 -3.29 15.74 34.17
C HIS A 509 -2.61 14.73 35.09
N LEU A 510 -1.53 14.13 34.61
CA LEU A 510 -0.73 13.18 35.35
C LEU A 510 0.50 13.88 35.93
N PRO A 511 0.71 13.96 37.28
CA PRO A 511 1.91 14.55 37.83
C PRO A 511 3.16 13.74 37.42
N LEU A 512 4.24 14.45 37.10
CA LEU A 512 5.51 13.86 36.72
C LEU A 512 6.51 13.94 37.89
N PRO A 513 7.46 12.99 37.97
CA PRO A 513 8.60 13.08 38.87
C PRO A 513 9.44 14.34 38.62
N GLU A 514 10.11 14.84 39.63
CA GLU A 514 11.04 15.96 39.53
C GLU A 514 12.18 15.63 38.55
N GLY A 515 12.57 16.61 37.70
CA GLY A 515 13.69 16.46 36.74
C GLY A 515 13.29 16.14 35.30
N LEU A 516 12.01 15.92 35.00
CA LEU A 516 11.54 15.61 33.63
C LEU A 516 11.16 16.85 32.80
N GLY A 517 11.48 18.06 33.25
CA GLY A 517 11.25 19.31 32.51
C GLY A 517 9.82 19.86 32.56
N ALA A 518 8.86 19.11 33.15
CA ALA A 518 7.49 19.55 33.35
C ALA A 518 6.94 18.98 34.67
N SER A 519 5.99 19.67 35.30
CA SER A 519 5.35 19.24 36.53
C SER A 519 4.24 18.21 36.30
N HIS A 520 3.66 18.19 35.13
CA HIS A 520 2.60 17.24 34.73
C HIS A 520 2.58 17.05 33.22
N VAL A 521 1.97 15.98 32.79
CA VAL A 521 1.65 15.71 31.36
C VAL A 521 0.15 15.52 31.22
N THR A 522 -0.40 15.98 30.10
CA THR A 522 -1.80 15.77 29.76
C THR A 522 -1.91 14.45 28.99
N ILE A 523 -2.77 13.55 29.49
CA ILE A 523 -3.17 12.31 28.78
C ILE A 523 -4.63 12.50 28.36
N GLY A 524 -4.94 12.28 27.08
CA GLY A 524 -6.30 12.49 26.61
C GLY A 524 -6.57 11.81 25.26
N GLY A 525 -7.85 11.73 24.94
CA GLY A 525 -8.32 11.14 23.69
C GLY A 525 -9.82 11.31 23.52
N ILE A 526 -10.30 10.93 22.35
CA ILE A 526 -11.73 10.92 22.03
C ILE A 526 -12.30 9.59 22.51
N MET A 527 -13.36 9.65 23.34
CA MET A 527 -14.15 8.48 23.70
C MET A 527 -15.30 8.34 22.69
N ASP A 528 -15.46 7.15 22.09
CA ASP A 528 -16.47 6.91 21.08
C ASP A 528 -17.90 7.13 21.67
N ARG A 529 -18.17 6.52 22.83
CA ARG A 529 -19.46 6.68 23.49
C ARG A 529 -19.35 6.51 25.00
N LEU A 530 -20.05 7.35 25.74
CA LEU A 530 -20.21 7.28 27.18
C LEU A 530 -21.71 7.14 27.54
N ASP A 531 -22.07 6.05 28.20
CA ASP A 531 -23.43 5.72 28.57
C ASP A 531 -23.61 5.64 30.09
N ARG A 532 -24.86 5.78 30.51
CA ARG A 532 -25.36 5.23 31.76
C ARG A 532 -26.24 4.03 31.46
N VAL A 533 -25.93 2.89 32.09
CA VAL A 533 -26.67 1.64 31.90
C VAL A 533 -26.92 0.97 33.25
N THR A 534 -27.97 0.15 33.33
CA THR A 534 -28.20 -0.75 34.45
C THR A 534 -27.69 -2.14 34.07
N HIS A 535 -26.78 -2.70 34.88
CA HIS A 535 -26.21 -4.03 34.71
C HIS A 535 -26.30 -4.77 36.08
N ASP A 536 -26.93 -5.94 36.10
CA ASP A 536 -27.21 -6.72 37.30
C ASP A 536 -27.84 -5.89 38.45
N GLY A 537 -28.77 -4.99 38.09
CA GLY A 537 -29.47 -4.12 39.04
C GLY A 537 -28.63 -2.96 39.61
N ARG A 538 -27.40 -2.76 39.12
CA ARG A 538 -26.54 -1.64 39.48
C ARG A 538 -26.45 -0.64 38.34
N ARG A 539 -26.60 0.63 38.64
CA ARG A 539 -26.40 1.72 37.68
C ARG A 539 -24.93 2.07 37.61
N LEU A 540 -24.38 2.10 36.37
CA LEU A 540 -22.94 2.34 36.16
C LEU A 540 -22.72 3.23 34.91
N TRP A 541 -21.57 3.88 34.87
CA TRP A 541 -21.04 4.48 33.68
C TRP A 541 -20.38 3.41 32.80
N ARG A 542 -20.74 3.35 31.52
CA ARG A 542 -20.14 2.45 30.54
C ARG A 542 -19.39 3.26 29.48
N ILE A 543 -18.10 3.05 29.38
CA ILE A 543 -17.26 3.56 28.30
C ILE A 543 -17.30 2.53 27.19
N VAL A 544 -17.83 2.87 26.01
CA VAL A 544 -17.90 1.98 24.87
C VAL A 544 -16.93 2.44 23.79
N ASP A 545 -15.98 1.57 23.44
CA ASP A 545 -15.04 1.77 22.34
C ASP A 545 -15.34 0.71 21.27
N TYR A 546 -15.65 1.17 20.04
CA TYR A 546 -16.06 0.29 18.94
C TYR A 546 -14.87 -0.30 18.22
N LYS A 547 -14.98 -1.59 17.87
CA LYS A 547 -13.97 -2.29 17.07
C LYS A 547 -14.64 -3.04 15.92
N THR A 548 -14.30 -2.65 14.68
CA THR A 548 -14.75 -3.32 13.46
C THR A 548 -13.84 -4.47 13.05
N GLY A 549 -12.65 -4.58 13.64
CA GLY A 549 -11.67 -5.63 13.42
C GLY A 549 -10.97 -6.06 14.71
N GLY A 550 -10.05 -7.01 14.61
CA GLY A 550 -9.31 -7.55 15.76
C GLY A 550 -10.11 -8.61 16.53
N ASP A 551 -9.54 -9.08 17.64
CA ASP A 551 -10.16 -10.10 18.50
C ASP A 551 -10.31 -9.58 19.92
N PRO A 552 -11.35 -10.05 20.67
CA PRO A 552 -11.51 -9.71 22.07
C PRO A 552 -10.29 -10.11 22.90
N GLU A 553 -9.79 -9.16 23.68
CA GLU A 553 -8.65 -9.33 24.55
C GLU A 553 -9.10 -9.71 25.97
N THR A 554 -8.26 -10.49 26.65
CA THR A 554 -8.41 -10.77 28.09
C THR A 554 -7.05 -10.65 28.76
N ALA A 555 -7.01 -10.22 30.01
CA ALA A 555 -5.78 -10.13 30.78
C ALA A 555 -5.89 -10.89 32.11
N ASP A 556 -4.79 -11.48 32.54
CA ASP A 556 -4.74 -12.17 33.84
C ASP A 556 -4.57 -11.21 35.03
N SER A 557 -3.98 -10.04 34.75
CA SER A 557 -3.77 -8.97 35.75
C SER A 557 -3.54 -7.63 35.04
N VAL A 558 -3.61 -6.54 35.80
CA VAL A 558 -3.28 -5.19 35.33
C VAL A 558 -1.85 -5.11 34.80
N ALA A 559 -0.89 -5.79 35.44
CA ALA A 559 0.50 -5.83 34.99
C ALA A 559 0.64 -6.27 33.53
N GLN A 560 -0.18 -7.23 33.07
CA GLN A 560 -0.14 -7.77 31.72
C GLN A 560 -0.52 -6.74 30.65
N LEU A 561 -1.25 -5.67 31.01
CA LEU A 561 -1.58 -4.59 30.08
C LEU A 561 -0.36 -3.76 29.67
N PHE A 562 0.67 -3.75 30.51
CA PHE A 562 1.91 -3.02 30.33
C PHE A 562 3.06 -3.89 29.80
N GLU A 563 2.83 -5.19 29.63
CA GLU A 563 3.81 -6.11 29.08
C GLU A 563 3.73 -6.16 27.57
N VAL A 564 4.89 -6.01 26.92
CA VAL A 564 5.02 -6.18 25.46
C VAL A 564 5.77 -7.48 25.20
N ARG A 565 5.08 -8.49 24.71
CA ARG A 565 5.72 -9.73 24.25
C ARG A 565 5.00 -10.26 23.00
N GLY A 566 5.74 -10.32 21.90
CA GLY A 566 5.46 -11.18 20.76
C GLY A 566 4.03 -11.10 20.19
N GLY A 567 3.51 -9.92 19.89
CA GLY A 567 2.19 -9.74 19.30
C GLY A 567 1.00 -9.92 20.26
N ASN A 568 1.25 -10.22 21.54
CA ASN A 568 0.22 -10.41 22.56
C ASN A 568 -0.07 -9.16 23.39
N HIS A 569 0.27 -7.97 22.89
CA HIS A 569 -0.02 -6.72 23.59
C HIS A 569 -1.52 -6.47 23.68
N ARG A 570 -2.02 -6.20 24.90
CA ARG A 570 -3.44 -5.94 25.21
C ARG A 570 -3.78 -4.47 24.97
N HIS A 571 -3.58 -4.00 23.74
CA HIS A 571 -3.65 -2.59 23.39
C HIS A 571 -5.05 -1.99 23.47
N TYR A 572 -6.07 -2.76 23.15
CA TYR A 572 -7.47 -2.31 23.27
C TYR A 572 -7.87 -2.18 24.73
N MET A 573 -7.52 -3.17 25.55
CA MET A 573 -7.79 -3.11 26.98
C MET A 573 -7.06 -1.94 27.65
N LEU A 574 -5.78 -1.74 27.34
CA LEU A 574 -5.00 -0.62 27.89
C LEU A 574 -5.63 0.72 27.51
N GLN A 575 -6.04 0.90 26.25
CA GLN A 575 -6.72 2.09 25.78
C GLN A 575 -7.98 2.39 26.59
N THR A 576 -8.84 1.39 26.76
CA THR A 576 -10.12 1.55 27.46
C THR A 576 -9.92 1.79 28.96
N PHE A 577 -8.88 1.18 29.57
CA PHE A 577 -8.50 1.44 30.95
C PHE A 577 -7.96 2.86 31.15
N ILE A 578 -7.21 3.41 30.20
CA ILE A 578 -6.79 4.82 30.23
C ILE A 578 -8.01 5.74 30.20
N TYR A 579 -9.00 5.46 29.36
CA TYR A 579 -10.26 6.21 29.33
C TYR A 579 -11.03 6.11 30.66
N ALA A 580 -11.05 4.93 31.27
CA ALA A 580 -11.68 4.76 32.60
C ALA A 580 -10.96 5.58 33.70
N GLU A 581 -9.62 5.65 33.65
CA GLU A 581 -8.85 6.47 34.60
C GLU A 581 -9.05 7.97 34.33
N ILE A 582 -9.17 8.42 33.08
CA ILE A 582 -9.50 9.80 32.76
C ILE A 582 -10.85 10.17 33.33
N LEU A 583 -11.89 9.38 33.04
CA LEU A 583 -13.25 9.65 33.54
C LEU A 583 -13.35 9.64 35.06
N ARG A 584 -12.61 8.74 35.75
CA ARG A 584 -12.56 8.68 37.19
C ARG A 584 -12.00 9.96 37.82
N ARG A 585 -11.06 10.61 37.17
CA ARG A 585 -10.44 11.88 37.64
C ARG A 585 -11.23 13.10 37.31
N GLU A 586 -12.16 13.04 36.37
CA GLU A 586 -13.09 14.13 36.14
C GLU A 586 -14.08 14.23 37.32
N PRO A 587 -14.54 15.46 37.63
CA PRO A 587 -15.56 15.62 38.69
C PRO A 587 -16.88 15.04 38.19
N ALA A 588 -17.04 13.74 38.38
CA ALA A 588 -18.29 13.05 38.05
C ALA A 588 -19.37 13.43 39.08
N PRO A 589 -20.61 13.76 38.62
CA PRO A 589 -21.66 14.21 39.53
C PRO A 589 -22.16 13.15 40.53
N ASP A 590 -21.87 11.86 40.28
CA ASP A 590 -22.28 10.73 41.13
C ASP A 590 -21.17 9.67 41.22
N ALA A 591 -20.94 9.11 42.41
CA ALA A 591 -19.97 8.06 42.68
C ALA A 591 -20.42 6.68 42.10
N SER A 592 -20.78 6.63 40.85
CA SER A 592 -21.19 5.40 40.18
C SER A 592 -19.96 4.62 39.67
N SER A 593 -20.06 3.30 39.66
CA SER A 593 -19.03 2.42 39.10
C SER A 593 -18.76 2.74 37.61
N ILE A 594 -17.51 2.60 37.17
CA ILE A 594 -17.11 2.79 35.79
C ILE A 594 -16.77 1.44 35.16
N ALA A 595 -17.48 1.06 34.13
CA ALA A 595 -17.25 -0.18 33.38
C ALA A 595 -16.64 0.11 32.00
N PRO A 596 -15.37 -0.27 31.78
CA PRO A 596 -14.75 -0.22 30.45
C PRO A 596 -15.32 -1.33 29.57
N ALA A 597 -15.74 -0.98 28.34
CA ALA A 597 -16.31 -1.92 27.39
C ALA A 597 -15.70 -1.79 26.00
N LEU A 598 -15.44 -2.93 25.37
CA LEU A 598 -14.96 -3.05 24.00
C LEU A 598 -16.01 -3.75 23.15
N TYR A 599 -16.58 -3.05 22.18
CA TYR A 599 -17.64 -3.59 21.36
C TYR A 599 -17.10 -4.07 20.00
N PHE A 600 -16.81 -5.38 19.90
CA PHE A 600 -16.37 -6.03 18.66
C PHE A 600 -17.60 -6.39 17.80
N VAL A 601 -18.01 -5.49 16.92
CA VAL A 601 -19.27 -5.60 16.17
C VAL A 601 -19.35 -6.88 15.34
N HIS A 602 -18.24 -7.30 14.75
CA HIS A 602 -18.17 -8.52 13.92
C HIS A 602 -18.27 -9.82 14.73
N ARG A 603 -18.09 -9.76 16.08
CA ARG A 603 -18.17 -10.90 17.00
C ARG A 603 -19.49 -10.95 17.76
N ALA A 604 -20.27 -9.90 17.77
CA ALA A 604 -21.47 -9.77 18.59
C ALA A 604 -22.52 -10.90 18.38
N ARG A 605 -22.58 -11.49 17.20
CA ARG A 605 -23.46 -12.65 16.89
C ARG A 605 -22.75 -14.01 16.95
N GLY A 606 -21.66 -14.12 17.68
CA GLY A 606 -20.94 -15.39 17.87
C GLY A 606 -21.78 -16.44 18.63
N LYS A 607 -21.55 -17.73 18.36
CA LYS A 607 -22.28 -18.86 18.96
C LYS A 607 -22.23 -18.95 20.49
N ASN A 608 -21.30 -18.25 21.13
CA ASN A 608 -21.02 -18.36 22.59
C ASN A 608 -21.52 -17.15 23.40
N GLY A 609 -22.36 -16.29 22.84
CA GLY A 609 -22.75 -15.02 23.46
C GLY A 609 -21.58 -14.03 23.47
N PHE A 610 -21.84 -12.77 23.22
CA PHE A 610 -20.88 -11.69 23.26
C PHE A 610 -21.19 -10.77 24.45
N SER A 611 -20.20 -10.48 25.28
CA SER A 611 -20.28 -9.45 26.30
C SER A 611 -19.26 -8.36 25.96
N PRO A 612 -19.66 -7.08 25.89
CA PRO A 612 -18.74 -5.99 25.61
C PRO A 612 -17.80 -5.66 26.80
N TYR A 613 -18.13 -6.15 28.01
CA TYR A 613 -17.31 -5.88 29.20
C TYR A 613 -15.97 -6.61 29.13
N LEU A 614 -14.91 -5.92 29.55
CA LEU A 614 -13.57 -6.48 29.59
C LEU A 614 -13.50 -7.60 30.64
N LYS A 615 -12.71 -8.66 30.35
CA LYS A 615 -12.56 -9.81 31.25
C LYS A 615 -11.14 -9.91 31.80
N MET A 616 -11.03 -9.95 33.12
CA MET A 616 -9.77 -10.14 33.82
C MET A 616 -9.82 -11.32 34.78
N GLY A 617 -8.64 -11.94 35.02
CA GLY A 617 -8.47 -13.07 35.94
C GLY A 617 -7.78 -14.26 35.29
N LYS A 618 -7.35 -15.23 36.08
CA LYS A 618 -6.59 -16.40 35.62
C LYS A 618 -7.50 -17.57 35.28
N GLY A 619 -7.27 -18.17 34.10
CA GLY A 619 -7.91 -19.41 33.72
C GLY A 619 -9.44 -19.34 33.69
N LYS A 620 -10.13 -20.14 34.49
CA LYS A 620 -11.60 -20.19 34.61
C LYS A 620 -12.19 -19.12 35.56
N GLU A 621 -11.36 -18.42 36.31
CA GLU A 621 -11.77 -17.37 37.27
C GLU A 621 -11.85 -15.99 36.61
N LYS A 622 -11.88 -15.91 35.27
CA LYS A 622 -12.05 -14.65 34.56
C LYS A 622 -13.44 -14.08 34.80
N SER A 623 -13.48 -12.88 35.36
CA SER A 623 -14.70 -12.10 35.59
C SER A 623 -14.73 -10.84 34.76
N GLU A 624 -15.93 -10.31 34.53
CA GLU A 624 -16.14 -9.04 33.85
C GLU A 624 -15.74 -7.88 34.77
N VAL A 625 -15.07 -6.88 34.22
CA VAL A 625 -14.69 -5.65 34.93
C VAL A 625 -15.87 -4.68 34.80
N VAL A 626 -16.79 -4.77 35.75
CA VAL A 626 -17.95 -3.88 35.87
C VAL A 626 -17.71 -2.68 36.78
N ASP A 627 -16.62 -2.69 37.53
CA ASP A 627 -16.15 -1.58 38.35
C ASP A 627 -14.63 -1.44 38.25
N PHE A 628 -14.18 -0.40 37.53
CA PHE A 628 -12.76 -0.10 37.36
C PHE A 628 -12.05 0.28 38.65
N ALA A 629 -12.80 0.71 39.69
CA ALA A 629 -12.22 1.15 40.99
C ALA A 629 -11.31 0.10 41.63
N GLU A 630 -11.60 -1.18 41.43
CA GLU A 630 -10.78 -2.28 41.96
C GLU A 630 -9.38 -2.36 41.35
N GLN A 631 -9.21 -1.89 40.14
CA GLN A 631 -7.94 -1.95 39.38
C GLN A 631 -7.10 -0.69 39.52
N VAL A 632 -7.69 0.41 40.01
CA VAL A 632 -7.08 1.75 40.08
C VAL A 632 -5.70 1.81 40.71
N PRO A 633 -5.46 1.22 41.90
CA PRO A 633 -4.15 1.41 42.55
C PRO A 633 -2.99 0.91 41.71
N ASP A 634 -3.08 -0.32 41.21
CA ASP A 634 -2.04 -0.94 40.38
C ASP A 634 -1.95 -0.27 38.99
N PHE A 635 -3.10 0.08 38.39
CA PHE A 635 -3.14 0.71 37.09
C PHE A 635 -2.54 2.13 37.08
N ALA A 636 -2.95 2.97 38.03
CA ALA A 636 -2.49 4.35 38.14
C ALA A 636 -0.98 4.44 38.41
N GLU A 637 -0.45 3.56 39.29
CA GLU A 637 0.98 3.47 39.55
C GLU A 637 1.76 3.12 38.27
N ARG A 638 1.37 2.04 37.58
CA ARG A 638 2.04 1.58 36.35
C ARG A 638 1.94 2.57 35.23
N LEU A 639 0.80 3.23 35.05
CA LEU A 639 0.65 4.28 34.06
C LEU A 639 1.59 5.46 34.31
N THR A 640 1.70 5.88 35.58
CA THR A 640 2.62 6.96 35.97
C THR A 640 4.08 6.55 35.73
N GLN A 641 4.44 5.32 36.07
CA GLN A 641 5.78 4.77 35.85
C GLN A 641 6.12 4.71 34.34
N LEU A 642 5.20 4.20 33.49
CA LEU A 642 5.38 4.13 32.06
C LEU A 642 5.51 5.52 31.42
N VAL A 643 4.68 6.48 31.82
CA VAL A 643 4.75 7.85 31.28
C VAL A 643 6.05 8.51 31.72
N GLY A 644 6.51 8.29 32.95
CA GLY A 644 7.84 8.71 33.40
C GLY A 644 8.95 8.12 32.53
N GLU A 645 8.87 6.85 32.17
CA GLU A 645 9.81 6.18 31.26
C GLU A 645 9.80 6.76 29.84
N ILE A 646 8.60 7.04 29.29
CA ILE A 646 8.47 7.66 27.97
C ILE A 646 9.21 8.99 27.92
N LEU A 647 9.12 9.78 28.99
CA LEU A 647 9.66 11.14 29.07
C LEU A 647 11.07 11.23 29.66
N ASP A 648 11.64 10.15 30.20
CA ASP A 648 12.95 10.11 30.82
C ASP A 648 14.07 10.34 29.78
N PRO A 649 14.80 11.45 29.83
CA PRO A 649 15.89 11.74 28.87
C PRO A 649 17.12 10.84 29.05
N ALA A 650 17.22 10.12 30.17
CA ALA A 650 18.32 9.15 30.40
C ALA A 650 18.13 7.83 29.66
N ARG A 651 16.94 7.57 29.12
CA ARG A 651 16.62 6.38 28.33
C ARG A 651 16.58 6.71 26.84
N CYS A 652 17.05 5.79 26.00
CA CYS A 652 16.95 5.92 24.54
C CYS A 652 15.61 5.38 24.01
N PHE A 653 15.25 5.76 22.78
CA PHE A 653 14.22 5.08 22.02
C PHE A 653 14.84 3.84 21.37
N GLU A 654 14.65 2.70 22.00
CA GLU A 654 15.21 1.43 21.55
C GLU A 654 14.33 0.79 20.46
N PRO A 655 14.92 0.12 19.47
CA PRO A 655 14.18 -0.69 18.52
C PRO A 655 13.67 -1.98 19.18
N LEU A 656 12.51 -2.44 18.77
CA LEU A 656 12.04 -3.80 19.11
C LEU A 656 12.90 -4.81 18.33
N THR A 657 13.66 -5.65 19.03
CA THR A 657 14.59 -6.60 18.39
C THR A 657 14.01 -8.00 18.22
N ASP A 658 13.09 -8.40 19.10
CA ASP A 658 12.70 -9.80 19.31
C ASP A 658 11.40 -10.22 18.58
N ASP A 659 10.73 -9.30 17.87
CA ASP A 659 9.48 -9.58 17.15
C ASP A 659 9.54 -9.19 15.68
N GLU A 660 10.09 -10.09 14.88
CA GLU A 660 10.20 -9.91 13.42
C GLU A 660 8.84 -9.73 12.74
N LYS A 661 7.77 -10.37 13.24
CA LYS A 661 6.42 -10.25 12.66
C LYS A 661 5.86 -8.84 12.82
N THR A 662 6.03 -8.25 14.00
CA THR A 662 5.64 -6.86 14.26
C THR A 662 6.45 -5.88 13.42
N CYS A 663 7.74 -6.14 13.21
CA CYS A 663 8.60 -5.31 12.39
C CYS A 663 8.21 -5.37 10.90
N LYS A 664 7.89 -6.55 10.34
CA LYS A 664 7.50 -6.69 8.91
C LYS A 664 6.26 -5.89 8.52
N VAL A 665 5.34 -5.66 9.43
CA VAL A 665 4.14 -4.83 9.20
C VAL A 665 4.30 -3.38 9.69
N CYS A 666 5.48 -3.01 10.16
CA CYS A 666 5.76 -1.67 10.62
C CYS A 666 5.93 -0.71 9.44
N PRO A 667 5.23 0.45 9.42
CA PRO A 667 5.37 1.42 8.34
C PRO A 667 6.79 2.01 8.23
N PHE A 668 7.59 1.92 9.30
CA PHE A 668 8.97 2.41 9.35
C PHE A 668 10.02 1.29 9.20
N TYR A 669 9.61 0.11 8.71
CA TYR A 669 10.51 -1.04 8.51
C TYR A 669 11.79 -0.69 7.73
N ALA A 670 11.62 0.05 6.63
CA ALA A 670 12.75 0.47 5.79
C ALA A 670 13.73 1.41 6.51
N LEU A 671 13.26 2.24 7.47
CA LEU A 671 14.14 3.13 8.25
C LEU A 671 14.93 2.37 9.31
N CYS A 672 14.46 1.20 9.68
CA CYS A 672 15.17 0.33 10.63
C CYS A 672 16.19 -0.59 9.96
N TYR A 673 16.34 -0.54 8.64
CA TYR A 673 17.24 -1.41 7.85
C TYR A 673 17.05 -2.92 8.13
N ARG A 674 15.81 -3.35 8.34
CA ARG A 674 15.45 -4.75 8.61
C ARG A 674 14.69 -5.37 7.45
#